data_f23e053942e0ddb0db5f9c396c75a437
#
_entry.id   f23e053942e0ddb0db5f9c396c75a437
#
_cell.length_a   1.000
_cell.length_b   1.000
_cell.length_c   1.000
_cell.angle_alpha   90.00
_cell.angle_beta   90.00
_cell.angle_gamma   90.00
#
_symmetry.space_group_name_H-M   'P 1'
#
loop_
_entity.id
_entity.type
_entity.pdbx_description
1 polymer ?
#
loop_
_entity_poly.entity_id
_entity_poly.type
_entity_poly.pdbx_seq_one_letter_code
_entity_poly.pdbx_strand_id
1 'polypeptide(L)'
;MSTGPGPAEQTATRTAAPHEPQAVPTEAIREEYENLADLVRKYRFAYYQEDAPLVSDAEFDTLFRRLEEIEALHPELVANDSPTQEVGGEVSAAFAPVEHLQRMYSLEDVFSLEELEAWLNRAEASIEKIGDGGAKAAWLTELKIDGLAVNLLYRDGKLVRAATRGDGTTGEDITHNLLTIKEIPQELHGSGFPAEMEVRGEVFIPSKAFAEFNEALIEAGKAPLANPRNAAAGSLRQKDPADTAKRPLKMFVHGIGAREGLEAGSQSETYGLLKAWGLPVSPYFEVLATREDVLGFIKRYGDQRHKLLHEIDGIVIKVDDFATQRALGNTTRVPRWAVAYKYPPEEVHTKLLDIQVNVGRTGRVTPFGVMEPVKVAGSTVEMATLHNQDVVKAKGVKIGDIVILRKAGDVIPEIVGPVLSLRDQQDPPVRDFVMPTECPSCGTPLAPAKEGDVDVRCPNARSCPSQLRERVFHVAGRGAFDIEALGWEAAIALTQPAEPEVPPLTSEAGLFDLTPEDLAGVKIRREKKAKGVPTGEYELVPYFYSKGTAKSPPKPTATTQKLFKELEKAKSQPLWRVLVALSIRHVGPRASRALAQAFGSMDRIRAASEDDLAHVDGVGPTIAAALKEWFAEDWHLDIIDRWAAAGVRMEDERDESMPRTLEGLTVVVTGSLPNFSRDEAKEAILLRGGKASGSVSKNTSYVVAGESAGSKLDKAEQLGIPVLDEDGFRQLLDGGPAVFADPAASRTDEDGNEEAAVPAAAGEDTVEENA
;
A
#
# COMPACT_ATOMS: atom_id res chain seq x y z
N MET A 1 -33.63 -37.08 -52.25
CA MET A 1 -34.44 -36.21 -51.41
C MET A 1 -33.48 -35.58 -50.43
N SER A 2 -33.17 -34.45 -50.74
CA SER A 2 -32.69 -33.25 -50.12
C SER A 2 -32.53 -33.27 -48.60
N THR A 3 -31.28 -33.17 -48.13
CA THR A 3 -30.92 -32.73 -46.80
C THR A 3 -29.99 -31.50 -46.93
N GLY A 4 -30.55 -30.34 -46.60
CA GLY A 4 -29.81 -29.11 -46.55
C GLY A 4 -28.87 -28.98 -45.36
N PRO A 5 -27.81 -28.19 -45.44
CA PRO A 5 -26.85 -27.95 -44.38
C PRO A 5 -27.33 -26.91 -43.36
N GLY A 6 -27.04 -27.15 -42.07
CA GLY A 6 -27.30 -26.23 -40.97
C GLY A 6 -26.37 -25.00 -40.99
N PRO A 7 -26.69 -23.96 -40.24
CA PRO A 7 -26.00 -22.69 -40.34
C PRO A 7 -24.65 -22.72 -39.62
N ALA A 8 -23.61 -22.22 -40.33
CA ALA A 8 -22.31 -21.95 -39.79
C ALA A 8 -22.38 -20.73 -38.86
N GLU A 9 -21.89 -20.88 -37.61
CA GLU A 9 -21.60 -19.81 -36.70
C GLU A 9 -20.46 -18.94 -37.30
N GLN A 10 -20.80 -17.71 -37.62
CA GLN A 10 -19.83 -16.67 -37.97
C GLN A 10 -19.31 -16.07 -36.65
N THR A 11 -18.15 -16.50 -36.24
CA THR A 11 -17.33 -15.79 -35.25
C THR A 11 -16.85 -14.48 -35.90
N ALA A 12 -17.52 -13.38 -35.55
CA ALA A 12 -17.09 -12.05 -35.95
C ALA A 12 -15.90 -11.64 -35.07
N THR A 13 -14.71 -11.64 -35.66
CA THR A 13 -13.52 -10.94 -35.17
C THR A 13 -13.84 -9.44 -35.06
N ARG A 14 -14.08 -8.96 -33.85
CA ARG A 14 -14.15 -7.52 -33.57
C ARG A 14 -12.73 -6.98 -33.51
N THR A 15 -12.26 -6.40 -34.62
CA THR A 15 -11.17 -5.45 -34.63
C THR A 15 -11.60 -4.23 -33.82
N ALA A 16 -10.86 -3.94 -32.73
CA ALA A 16 -11.05 -2.74 -31.94
C ALA A 16 -10.75 -1.50 -32.81
N ALA A 17 -11.78 -0.75 -33.14
CA ALA A 17 -11.68 0.58 -33.71
C ALA A 17 -11.26 1.58 -32.59
N PRO A 18 -10.54 2.67 -32.91
CA PRO A 18 -10.24 3.71 -31.93
C PRO A 18 -11.56 4.29 -31.43
N HIS A 19 -11.75 4.25 -30.11
CA HIS A 19 -12.95 4.79 -29.48
C HIS A 19 -12.95 6.32 -29.61
N GLU A 20 -14.03 6.86 -30.18
CA GLU A 20 -14.36 8.29 -30.08
C GLU A 20 -14.68 8.63 -28.61
N PRO A 21 -14.30 9.81 -28.10
CA PRO A 21 -14.62 10.23 -26.75
C PRO A 21 -16.14 10.29 -26.58
N GLN A 22 -16.67 9.49 -25.67
CA GLN A 22 -18.08 9.48 -25.33
C GLN A 22 -18.42 10.66 -24.43
N ALA A 23 -19.68 11.10 -24.55
CA ALA A 23 -20.28 12.18 -23.78
C ALA A 23 -20.06 12.06 -22.26
N VAL A 24 -19.95 13.20 -21.57
CA VAL A 24 -19.80 13.40 -20.12
C VAL A 24 -20.10 12.16 -19.26
N PRO A 25 -19.18 11.73 -18.39
CA PRO A 25 -19.34 10.50 -17.60
C PRO A 25 -20.63 10.58 -16.78
N THR A 26 -21.40 9.48 -16.80
CA THR A 26 -22.61 9.38 -16.00
C THR A 26 -22.24 9.31 -14.50
N GLU A 27 -23.17 9.68 -13.61
CA GLU A 27 -22.98 9.56 -12.16
C GLU A 27 -22.50 8.16 -11.75
N ALA A 28 -23.07 7.11 -12.37
CA ALA A 28 -22.68 5.73 -12.13
C ALA A 28 -21.21 5.44 -12.51
N ILE A 29 -20.70 6.02 -13.59
CA ILE A 29 -19.30 5.87 -14.01
C ILE A 29 -18.37 6.61 -13.05
N ARG A 30 -18.76 7.79 -12.55
CA ARG A 30 -18.00 8.53 -11.53
C ARG A 30 -17.90 7.73 -10.24
N GLU A 31 -19.02 7.18 -9.76
CA GLU A 31 -19.08 6.36 -8.57
C GLU A 31 -18.28 5.06 -8.75
N GLU A 32 -18.34 4.42 -9.93
CA GLU A 32 -17.50 3.24 -10.25
C GLU A 32 -16.02 3.60 -10.20
N TYR A 33 -15.61 4.73 -10.80
CA TYR A 33 -14.24 5.22 -10.81
C TYR A 33 -13.71 5.47 -9.40
N GLU A 34 -14.44 6.21 -8.58
CA GLU A 34 -14.06 6.53 -7.20
C GLU A 34 -13.91 5.26 -6.35
N ASN A 35 -14.87 4.34 -6.45
CA ASN A 35 -14.84 3.07 -5.74
C ASN A 35 -13.64 2.20 -6.16
N LEU A 36 -13.34 2.13 -7.46
CA LEU A 36 -12.19 1.37 -7.98
C LEU A 36 -10.87 2.00 -7.54
N ALA A 37 -10.73 3.32 -7.61
CA ALA A 37 -9.54 4.02 -7.16
C ALA A 37 -9.27 3.77 -5.68
N ASP A 38 -10.28 3.83 -4.83
CA ASP A 38 -10.16 3.55 -3.39
C ASP A 38 -9.83 2.08 -3.10
N LEU A 39 -10.40 1.14 -3.85
CA LEU A 39 -10.06 -0.28 -3.72
C LEU A 39 -8.61 -0.54 -4.13
N VAL A 40 -8.17 0.04 -5.24
CA VAL A 40 -6.79 -0.10 -5.72
C VAL A 40 -5.80 0.48 -4.72
N ARG A 41 -6.05 1.69 -4.17
CA ARG A 41 -5.21 2.27 -3.11
C ARG A 41 -5.15 1.38 -1.88
N LYS A 42 -6.30 0.90 -1.41
CA LYS A 42 -6.41 0.01 -0.24
C LYS A 42 -5.62 -1.28 -0.45
N TYR A 43 -5.75 -1.91 -1.61
CA TYR A 43 -5.10 -3.18 -1.89
C TYR A 43 -3.59 -3.01 -2.08
N ARG A 44 -3.15 -1.90 -2.68
CA ARG A 44 -1.74 -1.52 -2.71
C ARG A 44 -1.16 -1.36 -1.32
N PHE A 45 -1.85 -0.65 -0.45
CA PHE A 45 -1.41 -0.45 0.93
C PHE A 45 -1.22 -1.79 1.67
N ALA A 46 -2.22 -2.67 1.61
CA ALA A 46 -2.14 -3.99 2.22
C ALA A 46 -0.99 -4.85 1.64
N TYR A 47 -0.76 -4.75 0.33
CA TYR A 47 0.28 -5.50 -0.37
C TYR A 47 1.69 -4.99 -0.03
N TYR A 48 1.93 -3.68 -0.17
CA TYR A 48 3.28 -3.12 -0.05
C TYR A 48 3.66 -2.68 1.36
N GLN A 49 2.69 -2.34 2.23
CA GLN A 49 2.94 -1.81 3.57
C GLN A 49 2.72 -2.83 4.68
N GLU A 50 1.67 -3.64 4.55
CA GLU A 50 1.30 -4.59 5.60
C GLU A 50 1.88 -5.98 5.35
N ASP A 51 2.49 -6.25 4.19
CA ASP A 51 2.91 -7.58 3.70
C ASP A 51 1.76 -8.61 3.82
N ALA A 52 0.52 -8.13 3.77
CA ALA A 52 -0.72 -8.88 3.97
C ALA A 52 -1.74 -8.53 2.88
N PRO A 53 -1.51 -8.95 1.63
CA PRO A 53 -2.39 -8.64 0.51
C PRO A 53 -3.83 -9.08 0.80
N LEU A 54 -4.80 -8.21 0.49
CA LEU A 54 -6.23 -8.44 0.71
C LEU A 54 -6.93 -9.05 -0.50
N VAL A 55 -6.32 -8.91 -1.67
CA VAL A 55 -6.77 -9.48 -2.94
C VAL A 55 -5.58 -10.07 -3.68
N SER A 56 -5.86 -10.86 -4.67
CA SER A 56 -4.86 -11.45 -5.54
C SER A 56 -4.29 -10.43 -6.53
N ASP A 57 -3.07 -10.67 -7.03
CA ASP A 57 -2.49 -9.87 -8.11
C ASP A 57 -3.41 -9.86 -9.34
N ALA A 58 -4.00 -11.01 -9.72
CA ALA A 58 -4.92 -11.10 -10.86
C ALA A 58 -6.24 -10.33 -10.62
N GLU A 59 -6.77 -10.32 -9.40
CA GLU A 59 -7.95 -9.54 -9.04
C GLU A 59 -7.59 -8.06 -8.97
N PHE A 60 -6.45 -7.73 -8.36
CA PHE A 60 -5.90 -6.39 -8.36
C PHE A 60 -5.69 -5.89 -9.79
N ASP A 61 -5.04 -6.68 -10.65
CA ASP A 61 -4.81 -6.35 -12.05
C ASP A 61 -6.12 -6.18 -12.84
N THR A 62 -7.17 -6.96 -12.53
CA THR A 62 -8.50 -6.81 -13.13
C THR A 62 -9.14 -5.48 -12.74
N LEU A 63 -9.12 -5.13 -11.45
CA LEU A 63 -9.65 -3.85 -10.96
C LEU A 63 -8.83 -2.67 -11.49
N PHE A 64 -7.52 -2.85 -11.54
CA PHE A 64 -6.61 -1.85 -12.05
C PHE A 64 -6.81 -1.59 -13.55
N ARG A 65 -6.95 -2.63 -14.38
CA ARG A 65 -7.30 -2.51 -15.80
C ARG A 65 -8.65 -1.82 -16.00
N ARG A 66 -9.64 -2.18 -15.18
CA ARG A 66 -10.96 -1.54 -15.26
C ARG A 66 -10.87 -0.04 -14.97
N LEU A 67 -10.03 0.35 -14.00
CA LEU A 67 -9.75 1.76 -13.72
C LEU A 67 -9.05 2.45 -14.90
N GLU A 68 -8.04 1.81 -15.51
CA GLU A 68 -7.35 2.31 -16.71
C GLU A 68 -8.32 2.44 -17.92
N GLU A 69 -9.25 1.51 -18.10
CA GLU A 69 -10.28 1.58 -19.14
C GLU A 69 -11.20 2.79 -18.96
N ILE A 70 -11.65 3.04 -17.73
CA ILE A 70 -12.49 4.20 -17.42
C ILE A 70 -11.72 5.48 -17.68
N GLU A 71 -10.46 5.57 -17.26
CA GLU A 71 -9.60 6.73 -17.50
C GLU A 71 -9.32 6.98 -18.98
N ALA A 72 -9.15 5.92 -19.77
CA ALA A 72 -8.97 6.03 -21.22
C ALA A 72 -10.24 6.55 -21.94
N LEU A 73 -11.42 6.16 -21.45
CA LEU A 73 -12.71 6.60 -21.99
C LEU A 73 -13.11 7.99 -21.46
N HIS A 74 -12.69 8.35 -20.29
CA HIS A 74 -13.06 9.58 -19.57
C HIS A 74 -11.82 10.27 -18.96
N PRO A 75 -10.94 10.87 -19.80
CA PRO A 75 -9.72 11.54 -19.32
C PRO A 75 -9.99 12.67 -18.31
N GLU A 76 -11.18 13.23 -18.30
CA GLU A 76 -11.62 14.26 -17.35
C GLU A 76 -11.81 13.77 -15.93
N LEU A 77 -11.89 12.44 -15.72
CA LEU A 77 -11.95 11.83 -14.39
C LEU A 77 -10.57 11.58 -13.77
N VAL A 78 -9.51 11.62 -14.59
CA VAL A 78 -8.15 11.33 -14.13
C VAL A 78 -7.71 12.39 -13.12
N ALA A 79 -7.72 12.00 -11.83
CA ALA A 79 -7.18 12.85 -10.79
C ALA A 79 -5.64 12.81 -10.81
N ASN A 80 -4.99 13.89 -10.35
CA ASN A 80 -3.52 13.95 -10.29
C ASN A 80 -2.90 12.89 -9.36
N ASP A 81 -3.70 12.34 -8.45
CA ASP A 81 -3.37 11.29 -7.50
C ASP A 81 -4.02 9.95 -7.88
N SER A 82 -4.39 9.76 -9.14
CA SER A 82 -4.92 8.47 -9.57
C SER A 82 -3.90 7.36 -9.32
N PRO A 83 -4.33 6.23 -8.74
CA PRO A 83 -3.45 5.09 -8.53
C PRO A 83 -2.89 4.50 -9.83
N THR A 84 -3.46 4.81 -11.01
CA THR A 84 -2.91 4.41 -12.30
C THR A 84 -1.63 5.18 -12.67
N GLN A 85 -1.39 6.33 -12.06
CA GLN A 85 -0.21 7.17 -12.30
C GLN A 85 0.94 6.89 -11.32
N GLU A 86 0.71 6.08 -10.30
CA GLU A 86 1.67 5.78 -9.23
C GLU A 86 2.30 4.38 -9.40
N VAL A 87 3.55 4.22 -8.94
CA VAL A 87 4.28 2.94 -8.90
C VAL A 87 4.44 2.50 -7.44
N GLY A 88 4.13 1.25 -7.14
CA GLY A 88 4.42 0.65 -5.83
C GLY A 88 3.59 1.17 -4.67
N GLY A 89 4.12 1.01 -3.45
CA GLY A 89 3.50 1.45 -2.19
C GLY A 89 4.33 2.53 -1.49
N GLU A 90 3.70 3.28 -0.61
CA GLU A 90 4.37 4.29 0.23
C GLU A 90 5.43 3.66 1.15
N VAL A 91 6.42 4.46 1.56
CA VAL A 91 7.49 4.04 2.48
C VAL A 91 6.93 3.78 3.88
N SER A 92 7.29 2.64 4.48
CA SER A 92 6.91 2.33 5.86
C SER A 92 7.64 3.24 6.85
N ALA A 93 6.93 3.76 7.84
CA ALA A 93 7.52 4.62 8.88
C ALA A 93 8.50 3.90 9.83
N ALA A 94 8.70 2.60 9.66
CA ALA A 94 9.68 1.83 10.46
C ALA A 94 11.12 1.98 9.94
N PHE A 95 11.31 2.47 8.72
CA PHE A 95 12.59 2.67 8.05
C PHE A 95 12.71 4.10 7.55
N ALA A 96 13.93 4.62 7.48
CA ALA A 96 14.16 5.95 6.92
C ALA A 96 13.80 5.97 5.43
N PRO A 97 13.10 7.00 4.93
CA PRO A 97 12.86 7.16 3.52
C PRO A 97 14.16 7.47 2.77
N VAL A 98 14.29 6.94 1.57
CA VAL A 98 15.46 7.11 0.71
C VAL A 98 15.01 7.38 -0.72
N GLU A 99 15.45 8.50 -1.28
CA GLU A 99 15.22 8.80 -2.70
C GLU A 99 16.18 8.02 -3.60
N HIS A 100 15.63 7.49 -4.70
CA HIS A 100 16.40 6.89 -5.78
C HIS A 100 16.98 7.99 -6.70
N LEU A 101 18.24 7.83 -7.12
CA LEU A 101 18.84 8.75 -8.08
C LEU A 101 18.11 8.72 -9.43
N GLN A 102 17.59 7.56 -9.79
CA GLN A 102 16.75 7.40 -10.96
C GLN A 102 15.50 6.59 -10.60
N ARG A 103 14.32 7.07 -11.01
CA ARG A 103 13.04 6.42 -10.75
C ARG A 103 13.05 4.93 -11.14
N MET A 104 12.52 4.08 -10.25
CA MET A 104 12.29 2.66 -10.49
C MET A 104 10.91 2.47 -11.09
N TYR A 105 10.86 2.04 -12.34
CA TYR A 105 9.60 1.77 -13.04
C TYR A 105 9.03 0.40 -12.70
N SER A 106 7.72 0.24 -12.88
CA SER A 106 7.06 -1.06 -12.96
C SER A 106 7.23 -1.67 -14.35
N LEU A 107 6.56 -2.77 -14.64
CA LEU A 107 6.50 -3.37 -15.97
C LEU A 107 5.04 -3.42 -16.43
N GLU A 108 4.82 -3.38 -17.75
CA GLU A 108 3.54 -3.75 -18.35
C GLU A 108 3.39 -5.26 -18.21
N ASP A 109 2.26 -5.73 -17.64
CA ASP A 109 1.98 -7.14 -17.48
C ASP A 109 1.08 -7.64 -18.62
N VAL A 110 1.40 -8.79 -19.20
CA VAL A 110 0.59 -9.52 -20.17
C VAL A 110 0.37 -10.95 -19.70
N PHE A 111 -0.85 -11.49 -19.90
CA PHE A 111 -1.29 -12.75 -19.30
C PHE A 111 -1.61 -13.83 -20.32
N SER A 112 -1.51 -13.51 -21.62
CA SER A 112 -1.67 -14.46 -22.70
C SER A 112 -0.59 -14.28 -23.77
N LEU A 113 -0.39 -15.31 -24.59
CA LEU A 113 0.55 -15.23 -25.71
C LEU A 113 0.07 -14.23 -26.77
N GLU A 114 -1.24 -14.09 -26.95
CA GLU A 114 -1.86 -13.14 -27.86
C GLU A 114 -1.57 -11.69 -27.43
N GLU A 115 -1.68 -11.40 -26.13
CA GLU A 115 -1.34 -10.09 -25.57
C GLU A 115 0.16 -9.80 -25.75
N LEU A 116 1.03 -10.79 -25.52
CA LEU A 116 2.46 -10.67 -25.72
C LEU A 116 2.78 -10.40 -27.20
N GLU A 117 2.18 -11.13 -28.12
CA GLU A 117 2.37 -10.91 -29.56
C GLU A 117 1.91 -9.50 -29.99
N ALA A 118 0.80 -9.02 -29.44
CA ALA A 118 0.34 -7.64 -29.68
C ALA A 118 1.36 -6.60 -29.15
N TRP A 119 1.96 -6.84 -27.98
CA TRP A 119 3.01 -5.98 -27.44
C TRP A 119 4.27 -6.01 -28.30
N LEU A 120 4.75 -7.21 -28.69
CA LEU A 120 5.90 -7.37 -29.59
C LEU A 120 5.68 -6.65 -30.92
N ASN A 121 4.47 -6.75 -31.51
CA ASN A 121 4.10 -6.03 -32.74
C ASN A 121 4.23 -4.51 -32.57
N ARG A 122 3.73 -3.94 -31.45
CA ARG A 122 3.82 -2.51 -31.17
C ARG A 122 5.28 -2.07 -30.97
N ALA A 123 6.07 -2.86 -30.25
CA ALA A 123 7.47 -2.56 -29.98
C ALA A 123 8.31 -2.59 -31.27
N GLU A 124 8.19 -3.63 -32.09
CA GLU A 124 8.91 -3.75 -33.37
C GLU A 124 8.53 -2.62 -34.34
N ALA A 125 7.24 -2.31 -34.50
CA ALA A 125 6.80 -1.20 -35.36
C ALA A 125 7.36 0.15 -34.88
N SER A 126 7.58 0.31 -33.57
CA SER A 126 8.21 1.51 -33.02
C SER A 126 9.72 1.52 -33.26
N ILE A 127 10.39 0.38 -33.14
CA ILE A 127 11.83 0.21 -33.39
C ILE A 127 12.13 0.48 -34.91
N GLU A 128 11.30 -0.04 -35.82
CA GLU A 128 11.44 0.21 -37.25
C GLU A 128 11.36 1.71 -37.61
N LYS A 129 10.46 2.45 -36.94
CA LYS A 129 10.31 3.90 -37.11
C LYS A 129 11.53 4.69 -36.65
N ILE A 130 12.19 4.23 -35.55
CA ILE A 130 13.37 4.85 -34.96
C ILE A 130 14.62 4.58 -35.83
N GLY A 131 14.74 3.38 -36.40
CA GLY A 131 15.94 2.87 -37.07
C GLY A 131 15.97 3.05 -38.58
N ASP A 132 15.20 3.98 -39.19
CA ASP A 132 15.14 4.16 -40.62
C ASP A 132 14.95 2.85 -41.45
N GLY A 133 14.23 1.88 -40.90
CA GLY A 133 13.85 0.61 -41.51
C GLY A 133 14.91 -0.49 -41.51
N GLY A 134 16.04 -0.33 -40.79
CA GLY A 134 17.13 -1.32 -40.73
C GLY A 134 17.40 -1.96 -39.39
N ALA A 135 16.87 -1.40 -38.31
CA ALA A 135 17.09 -1.91 -36.93
C ALA A 135 16.24 -3.17 -36.69
N LYS A 136 16.90 -4.27 -36.26
CA LYS A 136 16.22 -5.48 -35.78
C LYS A 136 16.24 -5.48 -34.28
N ALA A 137 15.10 -5.85 -33.65
CA ALA A 137 15.02 -6.03 -32.22
C ALA A 137 15.88 -7.22 -31.77
N ALA A 138 16.65 -7.03 -30.73
CA ALA A 138 17.24 -8.10 -29.94
C ALA A 138 16.55 -8.10 -28.58
N TRP A 139 16.02 -9.26 -28.19
CA TRP A 139 15.20 -9.42 -27.00
C TRP A 139 16.01 -10.08 -25.90
N LEU A 140 16.43 -9.32 -24.89
CA LEU A 140 16.91 -9.92 -23.65
C LEU A 140 15.71 -10.49 -22.90
N THR A 141 15.70 -11.80 -22.74
CA THR A 141 14.59 -12.54 -22.08
C THR A 141 15.14 -13.23 -20.84
N GLU A 142 14.51 -13.02 -19.71
CA GLU A 142 14.95 -13.49 -18.39
C GLU A 142 13.80 -13.93 -17.50
N LEU A 143 14.10 -14.70 -16.45
CA LEU A 143 13.11 -15.12 -15.49
C LEU A 143 12.63 -13.94 -14.63
N LYS A 144 11.31 -13.82 -14.48
CA LYS A 144 10.70 -12.89 -13.53
C LYS A 144 10.74 -13.52 -12.13
N ILE A 145 11.73 -13.12 -11.36
CA ILE A 145 11.96 -13.62 -10.01
C ILE A 145 10.82 -13.11 -9.09
N ASP A 146 10.24 -14.03 -8.32
CA ASP A 146 9.23 -13.69 -7.34
C ASP A 146 9.88 -13.37 -5.98
N GLY A 147 10.20 -12.10 -5.76
CA GLY A 147 10.94 -11.61 -4.60
C GLY A 147 10.59 -10.20 -4.19
N LEU A 148 11.56 -9.47 -3.61
CA LEU A 148 11.47 -8.05 -3.26
C LEU A 148 12.48 -7.25 -4.09
N ALA A 149 11.97 -6.27 -4.85
CA ALA A 149 12.80 -5.37 -5.64
C ALA A 149 13.60 -4.41 -4.75
N VAL A 150 14.90 -4.33 -5.01
CA VAL A 150 15.83 -3.48 -4.26
C VAL A 150 16.73 -2.69 -5.20
N ASN A 151 17.23 -1.56 -4.70
CA ASN A 151 18.19 -0.68 -5.36
C ASN A 151 19.44 -0.52 -4.48
N LEU A 152 20.60 -0.82 -5.03
CA LEU A 152 21.91 -0.72 -4.38
C LEU A 152 22.65 0.50 -4.94
N LEU A 153 23.08 1.39 -4.10
CA LEU A 153 23.91 2.53 -4.48
C LEU A 153 25.39 2.24 -4.17
N TYR A 154 26.20 2.20 -5.20
CA TYR A 154 27.67 2.13 -5.10
C TYR A 154 28.28 3.49 -5.42
N ARG A 155 29.23 3.93 -4.58
CA ARG A 155 30.09 5.08 -4.84
C ARG A 155 31.54 4.65 -4.77
N ASP A 156 32.31 4.99 -5.81
CA ASP A 156 33.71 4.57 -5.94
C ASP A 156 33.91 3.06 -5.68
N GLY A 157 32.95 2.26 -6.16
CA GLY A 157 32.94 0.79 -6.00
C GLY A 157 32.52 0.29 -4.64
N LYS A 158 32.16 1.15 -3.67
CA LYS A 158 31.71 0.76 -2.32
C LYS A 158 30.19 0.89 -2.20
N LEU A 159 29.57 -0.14 -1.61
CA LEU A 159 28.15 -0.11 -1.29
C LEU A 159 27.89 0.88 -0.17
N VAL A 160 27.21 1.97 -0.47
CA VAL A 160 26.91 3.04 0.50
C VAL A 160 25.46 2.99 0.99
N ARG A 161 24.55 2.42 0.20
CA ARG A 161 23.12 2.39 0.53
C ARG A 161 22.38 1.28 -0.21
N ALA A 162 21.35 0.74 0.44
CA ALA A 162 20.38 -0.13 -0.19
C ALA A 162 18.96 0.27 0.18
N ALA A 163 18.05 0.30 -0.77
CA ALA A 163 16.67 0.70 -0.55
C ALA A 163 15.70 -0.27 -1.23
N THR A 164 14.49 -0.41 -0.67
CA THR A 164 13.35 -1.04 -1.37
C THR A 164 12.88 -0.15 -2.52
N ARG A 165 12.11 -0.69 -3.46
CA ARG A 165 11.56 0.10 -4.56
C ARG A 165 10.65 1.24 -4.07
N GLY A 166 9.85 1.00 -3.02
CA GLY A 166 8.86 1.96 -2.54
C GLY A 166 7.85 2.33 -3.63
N ASP A 167 7.59 3.63 -3.77
CA ASP A 167 6.74 4.23 -4.81
C ASP A 167 7.47 4.44 -6.16
N GLY A 168 8.69 3.95 -6.26
CA GLY A 168 9.56 4.11 -7.42
C GLY A 168 10.43 5.36 -7.40
N THR A 169 10.10 6.36 -6.60
CA THR A 169 10.92 7.56 -6.34
C THR A 169 11.59 7.47 -4.98
N THR A 170 10.83 7.06 -3.97
CA THR A 170 11.30 6.93 -2.59
C THR A 170 11.09 5.49 -2.11
N GLY A 171 12.14 4.88 -1.55
CA GLY A 171 12.12 3.55 -0.94
C GLY A 171 12.45 3.60 0.55
N GLU A 172 12.49 2.44 1.19
CA GLU A 172 12.89 2.25 2.58
C GLU A 172 14.38 1.94 2.67
N ASP A 173 15.11 2.58 3.55
CA ASP A 173 16.52 2.24 3.82
C ASP A 173 16.62 0.86 4.50
N ILE A 174 17.11 -0.11 3.76
CA ILE A 174 17.34 -1.48 4.23
C ILE A 174 18.85 -1.84 4.25
N THR A 175 19.71 -0.85 4.23
CA THR A 175 21.16 -1.04 4.07
C THR A 175 21.73 -2.03 5.08
N HIS A 176 21.40 -1.88 6.38
CA HIS A 176 21.92 -2.76 7.42
C HIS A 176 21.47 -4.20 7.27
N ASN A 177 20.22 -4.40 6.85
CA ASN A 177 19.67 -5.74 6.62
C ASN A 177 20.28 -6.38 5.38
N LEU A 178 20.41 -5.61 4.29
CA LEU A 178 20.98 -6.12 3.04
C LEU A 178 22.45 -6.50 3.17
N LEU A 179 23.24 -5.80 3.97
CA LEU A 179 24.64 -6.13 4.25
C LEU A 179 24.83 -7.52 4.89
N THR A 180 23.75 -8.13 5.41
CA THR A 180 23.79 -9.52 5.92
C THR A 180 23.79 -10.57 4.82
N ILE A 181 23.43 -10.21 3.57
CA ILE A 181 23.43 -11.11 2.40
C ILE A 181 24.85 -11.21 1.84
N LYS A 182 25.53 -12.31 2.14
CA LYS A 182 26.95 -12.50 1.85
C LYS A 182 27.33 -12.46 0.36
N GLU A 183 26.39 -12.73 -0.54
CA GLU A 183 26.62 -12.74 -1.98
C GLU A 183 26.68 -11.34 -2.60
N ILE A 184 26.29 -10.30 -1.85
CA ILE A 184 26.32 -8.92 -2.30
C ILE A 184 27.67 -8.31 -1.89
N PRO A 185 28.54 -7.94 -2.85
CA PRO A 185 29.84 -7.35 -2.54
C PRO A 185 29.65 -5.96 -1.90
N GLN A 186 30.32 -5.75 -0.76
CA GLN A 186 30.39 -4.42 -0.14
C GLN A 186 31.35 -3.50 -0.88
N GLU A 187 32.30 -4.09 -1.63
CA GLU A 187 33.23 -3.40 -2.52
C GLU A 187 33.29 -4.18 -3.85
N LEU A 188 33.10 -3.48 -4.96
CA LEU A 188 33.13 -4.05 -6.30
C LEU A 188 34.53 -4.52 -6.66
N HIS A 189 34.62 -5.61 -7.40
CA HIS A 189 35.90 -6.17 -7.85
C HIS A 189 36.38 -5.50 -9.14
N GLY A 190 37.68 -5.43 -9.33
CA GLY A 190 38.27 -4.94 -10.57
C GLY A 190 38.26 -3.43 -10.71
N SER A 191 37.98 -2.92 -11.89
CA SER A 191 37.98 -1.49 -12.23
C SER A 191 37.03 -1.21 -13.39
N GLY A 192 36.85 0.06 -13.73
CA GLY A 192 35.98 0.48 -14.84
C GLY A 192 34.50 0.63 -14.45
N PHE A 193 34.18 0.56 -13.17
CA PHE A 193 32.84 0.91 -12.69
C PHE A 193 32.70 2.43 -12.55
N PRO A 194 31.47 2.97 -12.74
CA PRO A 194 31.17 4.38 -12.55
C PRO A 194 31.48 4.86 -11.12
N ALA A 195 31.84 6.13 -10.96
CA ALA A 195 32.04 6.74 -9.64
C ALA A 195 30.76 6.66 -8.79
N GLU A 196 29.58 6.81 -9.43
CA GLU A 196 28.27 6.60 -8.78
C GLU A 196 27.39 5.72 -9.67
N MET A 197 26.81 4.68 -9.07
CA MET A 197 26.01 3.72 -9.80
C MET A 197 24.92 3.10 -8.93
N GLU A 198 23.68 3.09 -9.45
CA GLU A 198 22.59 2.31 -8.88
C GLU A 198 22.46 0.96 -9.58
N VAL A 199 22.44 -0.12 -8.79
CA VAL A 199 22.23 -1.49 -9.27
C VAL A 199 20.90 -2.00 -8.75
N ARG A 200 20.06 -2.47 -9.67
CA ARG A 200 18.71 -2.99 -9.36
C ARG A 200 18.70 -4.49 -9.39
N GLY A 201 17.98 -5.08 -8.45
CA GLY A 201 17.84 -6.52 -8.38
C GLY A 201 16.65 -6.96 -7.54
N GLU A 202 16.52 -8.27 -7.44
CA GLU A 202 15.45 -8.91 -6.68
C GLU A 202 16.05 -9.75 -5.58
N VAL A 203 15.64 -9.54 -4.32
CA VAL A 203 15.99 -10.38 -3.18
C VAL A 203 14.93 -11.46 -3.02
N PHE A 204 15.37 -12.70 -2.90
CA PHE A 204 14.50 -13.88 -2.81
C PHE A 204 15.04 -14.92 -1.83
N ILE A 205 14.21 -15.90 -1.49
CA ILE A 205 14.62 -17.10 -0.76
C ILE A 205 14.56 -18.28 -1.72
N PRO A 206 15.66 -19.05 -1.90
CA PRO A 206 15.64 -20.27 -2.71
C PRO A 206 14.58 -21.26 -2.22
N SER A 207 13.82 -21.87 -3.14
CA SER A 207 12.67 -22.73 -2.81
C SER A 207 13.03 -23.88 -1.85
N LYS A 208 14.19 -24.52 -2.05
CA LYS A 208 14.68 -25.56 -1.15
C LYS A 208 15.02 -25.02 0.24
N ALA A 209 15.74 -23.90 0.30
CA ALA A 209 16.13 -23.27 1.57
C ALA A 209 14.90 -22.75 2.35
N PHE A 210 13.86 -22.31 1.65
CA PHE A 210 12.57 -21.93 2.25
C PHE A 210 11.89 -23.12 2.93
N ALA A 211 11.86 -24.29 2.27
CA ALA A 211 11.29 -25.50 2.84
C ALA A 211 12.05 -25.95 4.11
N GLU A 212 13.39 -26.01 4.03
CA GLU A 212 14.25 -26.36 5.17
C GLU A 212 14.10 -25.37 6.33
N PHE A 213 13.99 -24.08 6.03
CA PHE A 213 13.78 -23.04 7.04
C PHE A 213 12.43 -23.18 7.75
N ASN A 214 11.36 -23.48 7.00
CA ASN A 214 10.03 -23.72 7.55
C ASN A 214 9.98 -24.99 8.42
N GLU A 215 10.66 -26.06 8.03
CA GLU A 215 10.81 -27.26 8.86
C GLU A 215 11.44 -26.91 10.22
N ALA A 216 12.53 -26.12 10.22
CA ALA A 216 13.19 -25.69 11.44
C ALA A 216 12.32 -24.79 12.31
N LEU A 217 11.46 -23.93 11.70
CA LEU A 217 10.48 -23.13 12.45
C LEU A 217 9.43 -24.02 13.14
N ILE A 218 8.92 -25.02 12.43
CA ILE A 218 7.93 -25.98 12.97
C ILE A 218 8.55 -26.78 14.13
N GLU A 219 9.78 -27.27 13.97
CA GLU A 219 10.51 -27.98 15.03
C GLU A 219 10.73 -27.10 16.27
N ALA A 220 10.95 -25.79 16.08
CA ALA A 220 11.07 -24.81 17.14
C ALA A 220 9.71 -24.37 17.74
N GLY A 221 8.58 -24.95 17.29
CA GLY A 221 7.24 -24.63 17.75
C GLY A 221 6.71 -23.28 17.25
N LYS A 222 7.33 -22.71 16.18
CA LYS A 222 6.92 -21.47 15.55
C LYS A 222 6.05 -21.73 14.31
N ALA A 223 5.23 -20.75 13.93
CA ALA A 223 4.46 -20.83 12.70
C ALA A 223 5.39 -20.77 11.47
N PRO A 224 5.15 -21.59 10.46
CA PRO A 224 5.88 -21.51 9.19
C PRO A 224 5.52 -20.23 8.44
N LEU A 225 6.42 -19.76 7.59
CA LEU A 225 6.20 -18.62 6.69
C LEU A 225 5.32 -19.06 5.50
N ALA A 226 4.46 -18.16 5.02
CA ALA A 226 3.41 -18.49 4.05
C ALA A 226 3.95 -18.79 2.65
N ASN A 227 4.85 -17.95 2.12
CA ASN A 227 5.48 -18.12 0.82
C ASN A 227 6.90 -17.51 0.78
N PRO A 228 7.75 -17.88 -0.21
CA PRO A 228 9.12 -17.36 -0.29
C PRO A 228 9.21 -15.85 -0.51
N ARG A 229 8.31 -15.25 -1.29
CA ARG A 229 8.27 -13.81 -1.58
C ARG A 229 8.01 -12.97 -0.34
N ASN A 230 6.90 -13.23 0.37
CA ASN A 230 6.56 -12.51 1.60
C ASN A 230 7.60 -12.77 2.70
N ALA A 231 8.15 -13.99 2.73
CA ALA A 231 9.25 -14.31 3.62
C ALA A 231 10.52 -13.50 3.33
N ALA A 232 10.86 -13.26 2.06
CA ALA A 232 11.99 -12.41 1.66
C ALA A 232 11.73 -10.95 2.05
N ALA A 233 10.55 -10.41 1.70
CA ALA A 233 10.15 -9.04 2.02
C ALA A 233 10.16 -8.78 3.54
N GLY A 234 9.49 -9.64 4.31
CA GLY A 234 9.45 -9.55 5.77
C GLY A 234 10.83 -9.76 6.42
N SER A 235 11.72 -10.51 5.79
CA SER A 235 13.09 -10.73 6.29
C SER A 235 13.97 -9.49 6.12
N LEU A 236 13.86 -8.77 5.00
CA LEU A 236 14.60 -7.52 4.80
C LEU A 236 14.05 -6.36 5.63
N ARG A 237 12.83 -6.46 6.13
CA ARG A 237 12.19 -5.46 7.00
C ARG A 237 12.22 -5.84 8.48
N GLN A 238 13.18 -6.68 8.92
CA GLN A 238 13.40 -6.94 10.34
C GLN A 238 14.05 -5.70 11.00
N LYS A 239 13.60 -5.38 12.21
CA LYS A 239 14.16 -4.26 13.00
C LYS A 239 15.61 -4.52 13.43
N ASP A 240 15.95 -5.79 13.68
CA ASP A 240 17.30 -6.23 14.02
C ASP A 240 17.94 -6.96 12.82
N PRO A 241 19.02 -6.43 12.23
CA PRO A 241 19.74 -7.10 11.14
C PRO A 241 20.26 -8.50 11.51
N ALA A 242 20.47 -8.78 12.80
CA ALA A 242 20.85 -10.12 13.25
C ALA A 242 19.75 -11.17 13.00
N ASP A 243 18.48 -10.77 12.95
CA ASP A 243 17.38 -11.65 12.58
C ASP A 243 17.32 -11.86 11.06
N THR A 244 17.64 -10.84 10.27
CA THR A 244 17.80 -10.97 8.82
C THR A 244 18.94 -11.93 8.48
N ALA A 245 20.07 -11.85 9.18
CA ALA A 245 21.25 -12.72 8.97
C ALA A 245 20.96 -14.21 9.14
N LYS A 246 19.90 -14.59 9.89
CA LYS A 246 19.45 -15.97 10.09
C LYS A 246 18.62 -16.51 8.92
N ARG A 247 18.23 -15.64 7.98
CA ARG A 247 17.36 -15.99 6.85
C ARG A 247 18.21 -16.36 5.63
N PRO A 248 17.81 -17.37 4.85
CA PRO A 248 18.56 -17.81 3.69
C PRO A 248 18.30 -16.94 2.45
N LEU A 249 18.49 -15.62 2.60
CA LEU A 249 18.28 -14.66 1.55
C LEU A 249 19.37 -14.74 0.48
N LYS A 250 18.98 -14.56 -0.78
CA LYS A 250 19.82 -14.39 -1.96
C LYS A 250 19.33 -13.23 -2.79
N MET A 251 20.14 -12.76 -3.73
CA MET A 251 19.80 -11.71 -4.66
C MET A 251 20.28 -12.05 -6.06
N PHE A 252 19.51 -11.67 -7.07
CA PHE A 252 20.03 -11.50 -8.43
C PHE A 252 19.83 -10.07 -8.91
N VAL A 253 20.86 -9.53 -9.57
CA VAL A 253 20.78 -8.21 -10.20
C VAL A 253 20.23 -8.36 -11.62
N HIS A 254 19.37 -7.43 -12.02
CA HIS A 254 18.67 -7.46 -13.31
C HIS A 254 18.62 -6.09 -14.01
N GLY A 255 19.35 -5.11 -13.53
CA GLY A 255 19.39 -3.80 -14.16
C GLY A 255 20.28 -2.79 -13.45
N ILE A 256 20.46 -1.67 -14.11
CA ILE A 256 21.15 -0.49 -13.58
C ILE A 256 20.20 0.71 -13.66
N GLY A 257 20.23 1.54 -12.62
CA GLY A 257 19.60 2.84 -12.59
C GLY A 257 20.56 3.94 -13.07
N ALA A 258 20.84 4.92 -12.20
CA ALA A 258 21.84 5.95 -12.45
C ALA A 258 23.21 5.33 -12.71
N ARG A 259 23.91 5.83 -13.75
CA ARG A 259 25.15 5.19 -14.27
C ARG A 259 26.00 6.16 -15.07
N GLU A 260 26.32 7.29 -14.51
CA GLU A 260 27.11 8.29 -15.21
C GLU A 260 28.51 7.76 -15.55
N GLY A 261 28.91 7.84 -16.83
CA GLY A 261 30.20 7.35 -17.30
C GLY A 261 30.28 5.85 -17.57
N LEU A 262 29.18 5.08 -17.51
CA LEU A 262 29.19 3.67 -17.91
C LEU A 262 29.18 3.54 -19.42
N GLU A 263 30.24 2.94 -19.98
CA GLU A 263 30.36 2.60 -21.40
C GLU A 263 29.81 1.19 -21.65
N ALA A 264 28.48 1.07 -21.84
CA ALA A 264 27.82 -0.17 -22.24
C ALA A 264 26.75 0.16 -23.28
N GLY A 265 26.71 -0.61 -24.36
CA GLY A 265 25.74 -0.45 -25.46
C GLY A 265 24.43 -1.18 -25.20
N SER A 266 24.43 -2.24 -24.39
CA SER A 266 23.28 -3.10 -24.19
C SER A 266 23.08 -3.54 -22.74
N GLN A 267 21.89 -4.06 -22.46
CA GLN A 267 21.54 -4.67 -21.17
C GLN A 267 22.38 -5.92 -20.90
N SER A 268 22.57 -6.76 -21.92
CA SER A 268 23.35 -7.99 -21.82
C SER A 268 24.84 -7.74 -21.56
N GLU A 269 25.42 -6.73 -22.21
CA GLU A 269 26.79 -6.28 -21.94
C GLU A 269 26.94 -5.80 -20.49
N THR A 270 25.95 -5.05 -20.00
CA THR A 270 25.91 -4.60 -18.61
C THR A 270 25.90 -5.77 -17.63
N TYR A 271 25.17 -6.85 -17.91
CA TYR A 271 25.19 -8.05 -17.07
C TYR A 271 26.59 -8.70 -17.02
N GLY A 272 27.31 -8.66 -18.13
CA GLY A 272 28.71 -9.09 -18.17
C GLY A 272 29.61 -8.25 -17.24
N LEU A 273 29.46 -6.93 -17.26
CA LEU A 273 30.18 -6.00 -16.38
C LEU A 273 29.81 -6.21 -14.91
N LEU A 274 28.53 -6.26 -14.56
CA LEU A 274 28.06 -6.50 -13.19
C LEU A 274 28.63 -7.82 -12.63
N LYS A 275 28.64 -8.87 -13.43
CA LYS A 275 29.24 -10.16 -13.06
C LYS A 275 30.75 -10.06 -12.85
N ALA A 276 31.47 -9.32 -13.71
CA ALA A 276 32.89 -9.07 -13.57
C ALA A 276 33.25 -8.28 -12.31
N TRP A 277 32.36 -7.40 -11.88
CA TRP A 277 32.50 -6.63 -10.63
C TRP A 277 32.07 -7.41 -9.38
N GLY A 278 31.66 -8.70 -9.53
CA GLY A 278 31.33 -9.58 -8.41
C GLY A 278 29.86 -9.58 -8.01
N LEU A 279 28.99 -8.87 -8.73
CA LEU A 279 27.55 -8.85 -8.43
C LEU A 279 26.87 -10.14 -8.93
N PRO A 280 25.87 -10.66 -8.20
CA PRO A 280 25.19 -11.89 -8.54
C PRO A 280 24.18 -11.69 -9.67
N VAL A 281 24.59 -11.96 -10.91
CA VAL A 281 23.72 -11.93 -12.09
C VAL A 281 23.02 -13.28 -12.25
N SER A 282 21.72 -13.26 -12.57
CA SER A 282 20.97 -14.49 -12.87
C SER A 282 21.61 -15.24 -14.05
N PRO A 283 21.81 -16.59 -13.95
CA PRO A 283 22.26 -17.38 -15.08
C PRO A 283 21.14 -17.68 -16.11
N TYR A 284 19.90 -17.28 -15.82
CA TYR A 284 18.70 -17.64 -16.59
C TYR A 284 18.26 -16.48 -17.47
N PHE A 285 19.13 -15.93 -18.31
CA PHE A 285 18.77 -14.97 -19.34
C PHE A 285 19.38 -15.35 -20.68
N GLU A 286 18.74 -14.97 -21.76
CA GLU A 286 19.21 -15.17 -23.13
C GLU A 286 18.89 -13.91 -23.97
N VAL A 287 19.77 -13.60 -24.94
CA VAL A 287 19.48 -12.57 -25.95
C VAL A 287 18.98 -13.27 -27.20
N LEU A 288 17.71 -13.05 -27.54
CA LEU A 288 16.99 -13.76 -28.58
C LEU A 288 16.71 -12.83 -29.76
N ALA A 289 16.84 -13.36 -30.98
CA ALA A 289 16.73 -12.59 -32.21
C ALA A 289 15.32 -12.64 -32.82
N THR A 290 14.53 -13.66 -32.48
CA THR A 290 13.20 -13.87 -33.08
C THR A 290 12.11 -14.01 -32.01
N ARG A 291 10.87 -13.79 -32.43
CA ARG A 291 9.70 -13.99 -31.57
C ARG A 291 9.53 -15.46 -31.18
N GLU A 292 9.77 -16.34 -32.14
CA GLU A 292 9.67 -17.78 -31.95
C GLU A 292 10.63 -18.27 -30.86
N ASP A 293 11.83 -17.68 -30.79
CA ASP A 293 12.79 -17.99 -29.73
C ASP A 293 12.29 -17.49 -28.37
N VAL A 294 11.67 -16.29 -28.30
CA VAL A 294 11.04 -15.75 -27.09
C VAL A 294 9.92 -16.66 -26.62
N LEU A 295 9.02 -17.08 -27.50
CA LEU A 295 7.95 -18.02 -27.17
C LEU A 295 8.50 -19.38 -26.73
N GLY A 296 9.59 -19.85 -27.38
CA GLY A 296 10.31 -21.05 -26.99
C GLY A 296 10.90 -20.97 -25.58
N PHE A 297 11.46 -19.81 -25.21
CA PHE A 297 11.96 -19.52 -23.87
C PHE A 297 10.85 -19.60 -22.83
N ILE A 298 9.73 -18.90 -23.09
CA ILE A 298 8.55 -18.90 -22.20
C ILE A 298 8.04 -20.32 -21.96
N LYS A 299 7.85 -21.10 -23.02
CA LYS A 299 7.40 -22.49 -22.91
C LYS A 299 8.37 -23.35 -22.12
N ARG A 300 9.66 -23.28 -22.41
CA ARG A 300 10.71 -24.06 -21.74
C ARG A 300 10.73 -23.83 -20.23
N TYR A 301 10.65 -22.58 -19.80
CA TYR A 301 10.68 -22.27 -18.37
C TYR A 301 9.32 -22.43 -17.69
N GLY A 302 8.21 -22.34 -18.42
CA GLY A 302 6.89 -22.76 -17.93
C GLY A 302 6.86 -24.23 -17.53
N ASP A 303 7.41 -25.13 -18.38
CA ASP A 303 7.50 -26.57 -18.12
C ASP A 303 8.48 -26.92 -16.96
N GLN A 304 9.43 -26.04 -16.66
CA GLN A 304 10.45 -26.24 -15.64
C GLN A 304 10.23 -25.40 -14.38
N ARG A 305 9.14 -24.65 -14.29
CA ARG A 305 8.85 -23.66 -13.24
C ARG A 305 9.16 -24.16 -11.82
N HIS A 306 8.76 -25.38 -11.51
CA HIS A 306 8.94 -25.98 -10.17
C HIS A 306 10.32 -26.62 -9.92
N LYS A 307 11.26 -26.57 -10.88
CA LYS A 307 12.61 -27.12 -10.76
C LYS A 307 13.69 -26.06 -10.63
N LEU A 308 13.30 -24.79 -10.62
CA LEU A 308 14.21 -23.67 -10.55
C LEU A 308 14.73 -23.45 -9.13
N LEU A 309 15.80 -22.68 -9.03
CA LEU A 309 16.40 -22.28 -7.74
C LEU A 309 15.42 -21.48 -6.88
N HIS A 310 14.58 -20.66 -7.51
CA HIS A 310 13.64 -19.74 -6.89
C HIS A 310 12.29 -19.80 -7.61
N GLU A 311 11.25 -19.32 -6.95
CA GLU A 311 9.94 -19.15 -7.58
C GLU A 311 10.00 -18.04 -8.64
N ILE A 312 9.18 -18.20 -9.67
CA ILE A 312 8.97 -17.22 -10.75
C ILE A 312 7.49 -17.03 -11.00
N ASP A 313 7.06 -15.81 -11.22
CA ASP A 313 5.68 -15.47 -11.61
C ASP A 313 5.53 -15.23 -13.12
N GLY A 314 6.64 -15.21 -13.85
CA GLY A 314 6.63 -14.95 -15.30
C GLY A 314 8.01 -14.88 -15.95
N ILE A 315 8.03 -14.25 -17.10
CA ILE A 315 9.23 -13.95 -17.90
C ILE A 315 9.26 -12.47 -18.20
N VAL A 316 10.42 -11.82 -18.07
CA VAL A 316 10.62 -10.44 -18.49
C VAL A 316 11.31 -10.43 -19.85
N ILE A 317 10.76 -9.67 -20.79
CA ILE A 317 11.31 -9.44 -22.12
C ILE A 317 11.67 -7.95 -22.23
N LYS A 318 12.91 -7.67 -22.60
CA LYS A 318 13.45 -6.31 -22.74
C LYS A 318 14.09 -6.14 -24.11
N VAL A 319 14.01 -4.96 -24.69
CA VAL A 319 14.88 -4.58 -25.81
C VAL A 319 16.32 -4.52 -25.27
N ASP A 320 17.26 -5.24 -25.86
CA ASP A 320 18.64 -5.34 -25.35
C ASP A 320 19.45 -4.05 -25.55
N ASP A 321 19.26 -3.35 -26.68
CA ASP A 321 20.02 -2.14 -27.05
C ASP A 321 19.58 -0.89 -26.27
N PHE A 322 20.50 -0.23 -25.59
CA PHE A 322 20.22 0.96 -24.77
C PHE A 322 19.86 2.22 -25.60
N ALA A 323 20.38 2.36 -26.81
CA ALA A 323 20.00 3.51 -27.65
C ALA A 323 18.53 3.39 -28.06
N THR A 324 18.10 2.18 -28.42
CA THR A 324 16.70 1.86 -28.71
C THR A 324 15.79 2.02 -27.49
N GLN A 325 16.22 1.54 -26.31
CA GLN A 325 15.47 1.77 -25.05
C GLN A 325 15.21 3.25 -24.78
N ARG A 326 16.25 4.10 -24.92
CA ARG A 326 16.13 5.57 -24.73
C ARG A 326 15.18 6.18 -25.73
N ALA A 327 15.23 5.76 -26.99
CA ALA A 327 14.37 6.29 -28.04
C ALA A 327 12.89 5.87 -27.88
N LEU A 328 12.61 4.67 -27.41
CA LEU A 328 11.27 4.20 -27.07
C LEU A 328 10.71 4.91 -25.82
N GLY A 329 11.58 5.24 -24.87
CA GLY A 329 11.24 5.95 -23.66
C GLY A 329 10.35 5.17 -22.68
N ASN A 330 9.77 5.91 -21.74
CA ASN A 330 8.93 5.38 -20.68
C ASN A 330 7.58 6.11 -20.66
N THR A 331 6.59 5.48 -20.07
CA THR A 331 5.38 6.16 -19.58
C THR A 331 5.65 6.67 -18.15
N THR A 332 4.65 7.24 -17.51
CA THR A 332 4.74 7.63 -16.07
C THR A 332 5.02 6.44 -15.17
N ARG A 333 4.62 5.23 -15.56
CA ARG A 333 4.65 4.02 -14.73
C ARG A 333 5.58 2.93 -15.27
N VAL A 334 5.59 2.70 -16.57
CA VAL A 334 6.27 1.55 -17.18
C VAL A 334 7.15 1.96 -18.37
N PRO A 335 8.27 1.26 -18.62
CA PRO A 335 9.05 1.42 -19.85
C PRO A 335 8.31 0.84 -21.05
N ARG A 336 8.44 1.49 -22.22
CA ARG A 336 7.89 0.97 -23.48
C ARG A 336 8.73 -0.12 -24.14
N TRP A 337 9.91 -0.36 -23.60
CA TRP A 337 10.90 -1.30 -24.10
C TRP A 337 11.00 -2.60 -23.28
N ALA A 338 10.13 -2.78 -22.30
CA ALA A 338 10.09 -3.99 -21.47
C ALA A 338 8.65 -4.38 -21.14
N VAL A 339 8.41 -5.69 -21.06
CA VAL A 339 7.12 -6.30 -20.70
C VAL A 339 7.36 -7.52 -19.81
N ALA A 340 6.42 -7.81 -18.93
CA ALA A 340 6.39 -9.02 -18.15
C ALA A 340 5.25 -9.93 -18.64
N TYR A 341 5.60 -11.10 -19.16
CA TYR A 341 4.64 -12.17 -19.40
C TYR A 341 4.43 -12.95 -18.11
N LYS A 342 3.21 -13.00 -17.60
CA LYS A 342 2.86 -13.74 -16.39
C LYS A 342 2.26 -15.09 -16.72
N TYR A 343 2.78 -16.15 -16.07
CA TYR A 343 2.19 -17.47 -16.20
C TYR A 343 0.79 -17.54 -15.60
N PRO A 344 -0.10 -18.37 -16.17
CA PRO A 344 -1.36 -18.67 -15.51
C PRO A 344 -1.13 -19.21 -14.10
N PRO A 345 -1.94 -18.80 -13.10
CA PRO A 345 -1.85 -19.33 -11.76
C PRO A 345 -2.14 -20.82 -11.73
N GLU A 346 -1.50 -21.54 -10.80
CA GLU A 346 -1.78 -22.96 -10.56
C GLU A 346 -3.18 -23.13 -10.00
N GLU A 347 -3.98 -24.01 -10.62
CA GLU A 347 -5.33 -24.35 -10.17
C GLU A 347 -5.35 -25.79 -9.63
N VAL A 348 -5.97 -25.97 -8.46
CA VAL A 348 -6.15 -27.28 -7.82
C VAL A 348 -7.61 -27.47 -7.41
N HIS A 349 -8.02 -28.72 -7.26
CA HIS A 349 -9.37 -29.04 -6.80
C HIS A 349 -9.32 -29.46 -5.33
N THR A 350 -10.26 -28.95 -4.54
CA THR A 350 -10.44 -29.32 -3.12
C THR A 350 -11.90 -29.27 -2.72
N LYS A 351 -12.27 -29.98 -1.65
CA LYS A 351 -13.65 -30.01 -1.14
C LYS A 351 -13.92 -28.79 -0.27
N LEU A 352 -14.97 -28.04 -0.57
CA LEU A 352 -15.48 -26.95 0.25
C LEU A 352 -16.32 -27.53 1.39
N LEU A 353 -15.72 -27.58 2.58
CA LEU A 353 -16.34 -28.19 3.76
C LEU A 353 -17.44 -27.29 4.36
N ASP A 354 -17.21 -25.97 4.37
CA ASP A 354 -18.14 -24.99 4.92
C ASP A 354 -17.90 -23.60 4.33
N ILE A 355 -18.88 -22.71 4.48
CA ILE A 355 -18.72 -21.27 4.26
C ILE A 355 -19.07 -20.57 5.56
N GLN A 356 -18.08 -19.91 6.16
CA GLN A 356 -18.20 -19.18 7.39
C GLN A 356 -18.10 -17.67 7.15
N VAL A 357 -18.40 -16.87 8.16
CA VAL A 357 -18.29 -15.41 8.06
C VAL A 357 -17.39 -14.85 9.16
N ASN A 358 -16.61 -13.83 8.82
CA ASN A 358 -15.84 -13.03 9.76
C ASN A 358 -16.43 -11.62 9.88
N VAL A 359 -16.31 -11.02 11.06
CA VAL A 359 -16.77 -9.63 11.33
C VAL A 359 -15.55 -8.76 11.55
N GLY A 360 -15.24 -7.94 10.56
CA GLY A 360 -14.08 -7.04 10.57
C GLY A 360 -14.27 -5.82 11.50
N ARG A 361 -13.23 -5.02 11.70
CA ARG A 361 -13.19 -3.87 12.63
C ARG A 361 -14.25 -2.80 12.38
N THR A 362 -14.74 -2.67 11.14
CA THR A 362 -15.81 -1.75 10.74
C THR A 362 -17.19 -2.41 10.70
N GLY A 363 -17.33 -3.59 11.28
CA GLY A 363 -18.56 -4.36 11.28
C GLY A 363 -18.85 -5.14 10.00
N ARG A 364 -18.11 -4.98 8.90
CA ARG A 364 -18.33 -5.71 7.65
C ARG A 364 -18.26 -7.21 7.90
N VAL A 365 -19.29 -7.92 7.41
CA VAL A 365 -19.39 -9.37 7.53
C VAL A 365 -18.99 -10.01 6.20
N THR A 366 -17.85 -10.69 6.22
CA THR A 366 -17.21 -11.23 5.01
C THR A 366 -17.27 -12.76 5.03
N PRO A 367 -17.89 -13.42 4.03
CA PRO A 367 -17.86 -14.87 3.90
C PRO A 367 -16.50 -15.37 3.41
N PHE A 368 -16.10 -16.54 3.90
CA PHE A 368 -14.92 -17.27 3.45
C PHE A 368 -15.18 -18.77 3.43
N GLY A 369 -14.60 -19.46 2.45
CA GLY A 369 -14.70 -20.93 2.34
C GLY A 369 -13.67 -21.59 3.25
N VAL A 370 -14.10 -22.64 3.96
CA VAL A 370 -13.27 -23.59 4.69
C VAL A 370 -13.18 -24.86 3.86
N MET A 371 -11.98 -25.31 3.52
CA MET A 371 -11.75 -26.40 2.56
C MET A 371 -10.91 -27.51 3.17
N GLU A 372 -10.95 -28.68 2.56
CA GLU A 372 -9.92 -29.70 2.83
C GLU A 372 -8.54 -29.12 2.49
N PRO A 373 -7.52 -29.32 3.38
CA PRO A 373 -6.19 -28.80 3.14
C PRO A 373 -5.61 -29.30 1.81
N VAL A 374 -5.19 -28.40 0.95
CA VAL A 374 -4.62 -28.72 -0.35
C VAL A 374 -3.35 -27.87 -0.60
N LYS A 375 -2.35 -28.47 -1.24
CA LYS A 375 -1.15 -27.74 -1.66
C LYS A 375 -1.41 -27.05 -2.99
N VAL A 376 -1.13 -25.75 -3.05
CA VAL A 376 -1.19 -24.93 -4.26
C VAL A 376 -0.11 -23.83 -4.18
N ALA A 377 0.64 -23.64 -5.26
CA ALA A 377 1.73 -22.68 -5.35
C ALA A 377 2.59 -22.65 -4.07
N GLY A 378 3.17 -23.83 -3.72
CA GLY A 378 4.15 -23.98 -2.64
C GLY A 378 3.64 -23.93 -1.21
N SER A 379 2.34 -23.64 -0.93
CA SER A 379 1.79 -23.66 0.43
C SER A 379 0.51 -24.48 0.56
N THR A 380 0.19 -24.89 1.80
CA THR A 380 -1.07 -25.57 2.11
C THR A 380 -2.14 -24.54 2.41
N VAL A 381 -3.29 -24.64 1.73
CA VAL A 381 -4.44 -23.74 1.86
C VAL A 381 -5.63 -24.52 2.42
N GLU A 382 -6.27 -23.93 3.43
CA GLU A 382 -7.46 -24.46 4.11
C GLU A 382 -8.63 -23.46 4.06
N MET A 383 -8.36 -22.18 3.80
CA MET A 383 -9.37 -21.13 3.78
C MET A 383 -9.12 -20.18 2.61
N ALA A 384 -10.20 -19.69 2.01
CA ALA A 384 -10.15 -18.66 0.96
C ALA A 384 -11.33 -17.69 1.07
N THR A 385 -11.10 -16.42 0.75
CA THR A 385 -12.15 -15.40 0.81
C THR A 385 -13.22 -15.62 -0.26
N LEU A 386 -14.45 -15.21 0.06
CA LEU A 386 -15.58 -15.15 -0.87
C LEU A 386 -16.19 -13.75 -0.91
N HIS A 387 -15.46 -12.75 -0.37
CA HIS A 387 -15.71 -11.31 -0.40
C HIS A 387 -17.09 -10.87 0.13
N ASN A 388 -18.19 -11.28 -0.49
CA ASN A 388 -19.56 -10.98 -0.08
C ASN A 388 -20.56 -12.05 -0.58
N GLN A 389 -21.81 -11.96 -0.16
CA GLN A 389 -22.84 -12.93 -0.53
C GLN A 389 -23.14 -12.99 -2.03
N ASP A 390 -22.99 -11.87 -2.75
CA ASP A 390 -23.27 -11.81 -4.17
C ASP A 390 -22.18 -12.48 -4.99
N VAL A 391 -20.92 -12.40 -4.54
CA VAL A 391 -19.81 -13.18 -5.11
C VAL A 391 -20.04 -14.68 -4.89
N VAL A 392 -20.51 -15.10 -3.72
CA VAL A 392 -20.87 -16.52 -3.49
C VAL A 392 -21.93 -16.99 -4.49
N LYS A 393 -22.98 -16.16 -4.69
CA LYS A 393 -24.06 -16.46 -5.67
C LYS A 393 -23.55 -16.43 -7.11
N ALA A 394 -22.77 -15.41 -7.49
CA ALA A 394 -22.24 -15.25 -8.84
C ALA A 394 -21.29 -16.39 -9.22
N LYS A 395 -20.42 -16.81 -8.29
CA LYS A 395 -19.55 -17.99 -8.49
C LYS A 395 -20.35 -19.32 -8.46
N GLY A 396 -21.58 -19.31 -7.96
CA GLY A 396 -22.46 -20.48 -7.89
C GLY A 396 -21.95 -21.60 -7.01
N VAL A 397 -21.08 -21.30 -6.03
CA VAL A 397 -20.50 -22.29 -5.12
C VAL A 397 -21.47 -22.69 -4.02
N LYS A 398 -21.47 -23.96 -3.66
CA LYS A 398 -22.29 -24.54 -2.59
C LYS A 398 -21.41 -25.28 -1.59
N ILE A 399 -21.82 -25.31 -0.33
CA ILE A 399 -21.13 -26.08 0.70
C ILE A 399 -21.20 -27.56 0.35
N GLY A 400 -20.06 -28.23 0.31
CA GLY A 400 -19.90 -29.61 -0.12
C GLY A 400 -19.40 -29.78 -1.55
N ASP A 401 -19.36 -28.72 -2.38
CA ASP A 401 -18.77 -28.78 -3.72
C ASP A 401 -17.29 -29.17 -3.71
N ILE A 402 -16.85 -29.81 -4.78
CA ILE A 402 -15.44 -29.72 -5.18
C ILE A 402 -15.27 -28.38 -5.88
N VAL A 403 -14.38 -27.56 -5.37
CA VAL A 403 -14.10 -26.21 -5.90
C VAL A 403 -12.75 -26.15 -6.56
N ILE A 404 -12.63 -25.29 -7.57
CA ILE A 404 -11.36 -24.92 -8.17
C ILE A 404 -10.78 -23.82 -7.29
N LEU A 405 -9.61 -24.10 -6.72
CA LEU A 405 -8.85 -23.19 -5.91
C LEU A 405 -7.58 -22.80 -6.65
N ARG A 406 -7.28 -21.53 -6.70
CA ARG A 406 -5.99 -21.02 -7.15
C ARG A 406 -5.43 -20.03 -6.13
N LYS A 407 -4.15 -19.77 -6.24
CA LYS A 407 -3.56 -18.59 -5.65
C LYS A 407 -3.39 -17.56 -6.74
N ALA A 408 -4.16 -16.52 -6.65
CA ALA A 408 -4.02 -15.42 -7.57
C ALA A 408 -2.71 -14.67 -7.26
N GLY A 409 -1.84 -14.53 -8.27
CA GLY A 409 -0.48 -14.00 -8.12
C GLY A 409 0.42 -14.83 -7.18
N ASP A 410 0.12 -16.14 -7.07
CA ASP A 410 0.80 -17.09 -6.17
C ASP A 410 0.75 -16.70 -4.67
N VAL A 411 -0.09 -15.75 -4.28
CA VAL A 411 -0.15 -15.19 -2.92
C VAL A 411 -1.48 -15.50 -2.22
N ILE A 412 -2.63 -15.04 -2.75
CA ILE A 412 -3.93 -15.13 -2.07
C ILE A 412 -4.77 -16.28 -2.58
N PRO A 413 -5.24 -17.18 -1.67
CA PRO A 413 -6.17 -18.22 -2.05
C PRO A 413 -7.52 -17.65 -2.50
N GLU A 414 -7.96 -18.04 -3.68
CA GLU A 414 -9.25 -17.67 -4.27
C GLU A 414 -10.00 -18.92 -4.74
N ILE A 415 -11.27 -19.01 -4.40
CA ILE A 415 -12.18 -19.98 -4.98
C ILE A 415 -12.68 -19.44 -6.32
N VAL A 416 -12.29 -20.06 -7.42
CA VAL A 416 -12.68 -19.67 -8.78
C VAL A 416 -14.17 -20.02 -9.01
N GLY A 417 -14.57 -21.24 -8.66
CA GLY A 417 -15.91 -21.74 -8.82
C GLY A 417 -16.01 -23.24 -8.52
N PRO A 418 -17.19 -23.83 -8.66
CA PRO A 418 -17.39 -25.28 -8.46
C PRO A 418 -16.99 -26.09 -9.69
N VAL A 419 -16.56 -27.34 -9.49
CA VAL A 419 -16.45 -28.37 -10.54
C VAL A 419 -17.83 -28.98 -10.73
N LEU A 420 -18.65 -28.38 -11.60
CA LEU A 420 -20.07 -28.76 -11.76
C LEU A 420 -20.28 -30.23 -12.10
N SER A 421 -19.38 -30.83 -12.86
CA SER A 421 -19.44 -32.27 -13.22
C SER A 421 -19.31 -33.22 -12.04
N LEU A 422 -18.81 -32.77 -10.91
CA LEU A 422 -18.63 -33.54 -9.68
C LEU A 422 -19.71 -33.24 -8.63
N ARG A 423 -20.57 -32.25 -8.85
CA ARG A 423 -21.53 -31.76 -7.85
C ARG A 423 -22.55 -32.83 -7.48
N ASP A 424 -23.17 -33.52 -8.46
CA ASP A 424 -24.21 -34.53 -8.24
C ASP A 424 -23.66 -35.83 -7.62
N GLN A 425 -22.35 -35.96 -7.54
CA GLN A 425 -21.67 -37.13 -6.96
C GLN A 425 -21.29 -36.91 -5.48
N GLN A 426 -21.61 -35.74 -4.90
CA GLN A 426 -21.25 -35.44 -3.52
C GLN A 426 -22.20 -36.11 -2.53
N ASP A 427 -21.62 -36.74 -1.50
CA ASP A 427 -22.32 -37.30 -0.34
C ASP A 427 -21.68 -36.76 0.96
N PRO A 428 -22.39 -36.03 1.80
CA PRO A 428 -23.80 -35.61 1.66
C PRO A 428 -24.00 -34.63 0.48
N PRO A 429 -25.24 -34.46 -0.01
CA PRO A 429 -25.57 -33.52 -1.08
C PRO A 429 -25.17 -32.08 -0.71
N VAL A 430 -24.74 -31.33 -1.73
CA VAL A 430 -24.36 -29.96 -1.56
C VAL A 430 -25.50 -29.07 -1.06
N ARG A 431 -25.21 -28.04 -0.28
CA ARG A 431 -26.18 -27.10 0.28
C ARG A 431 -25.83 -25.67 -0.03
N ASP A 432 -26.83 -24.81 -0.19
CA ASP A 432 -26.63 -23.38 -0.39
C ASP A 432 -26.09 -22.71 0.87
N PHE A 433 -25.22 -21.71 0.68
CA PHE A 433 -24.84 -20.79 1.75
C PHE A 433 -25.97 -19.78 1.97
N VAL A 434 -26.31 -19.58 3.23
CA VAL A 434 -27.25 -18.54 3.65
C VAL A 434 -26.50 -17.55 4.52
N MET A 435 -26.47 -16.29 4.10
CA MET A 435 -25.85 -15.21 4.88
C MET A 435 -26.58 -15.07 6.22
N PRO A 436 -25.90 -15.04 7.36
CA PRO A 436 -26.55 -14.84 8.65
C PRO A 436 -27.28 -13.48 8.69
N THR A 437 -28.41 -13.45 9.34
CA THR A 437 -29.20 -12.23 9.58
C THR A 437 -28.78 -11.50 10.85
N GLU A 438 -28.06 -12.18 11.73
CA GLU A 438 -27.54 -11.67 12.98
C GLU A 438 -26.02 -11.83 13.03
N CYS A 439 -25.37 -10.92 13.74
CA CYS A 439 -23.92 -10.95 13.95
C CYS A 439 -23.53 -12.23 14.71
N PRO A 440 -22.64 -13.08 14.17
CA PRO A 440 -22.26 -14.32 14.84
C PRO A 440 -21.49 -14.09 16.15
N SER A 441 -21.02 -12.86 16.40
CA SER A 441 -20.25 -12.50 17.59
C SER A 441 -21.10 -11.89 18.70
N CYS A 442 -22.09 -11.06 18.37
CA CYS A 442 -22.86 -10.33 19.39
C CYS A 442 -24.39 -10.44 19.23
N GLY A 443 -24.91 -11.21 18.26
CA GLY A 443 -26.34 -11.40 18.05
C GLY A 443 -27.11 -10.17 17.52
N THR A 444 -26.44 -9.05 17.28
CA THR A 444 -27.11 -7.85 16.75
C THR A 444 -27.55 -8.09 15.30
N PRO A 445 -28.78 -7.71 14.90
CA PRO A 445 -29.23 -7.79 13.53
C PRO A 445 -28.27 -7.09 12.56
N LEU A 446 -27.92 -7.78 11.47
CA LEU A 446 -27.05 -7.22 10.43
C LEU A 446 -27.86 -6.34 9.48
N ALA A 447 -27.25 -5.26 9.02
CA ALA A 447 -27.86 -4.31 8.09
C ALA A 447 -26.82 -3.82 7.06
N PRO A 448 -27.24 -3.46 5.84
CA PRO A 448 -26.38 -2.70 4.92
C PRO A 448 -26.09 -1.30 5.49
N ALA A 449 -24.95 -0.71 5.15
CA ALA A 449 -24.60 0.64 5.61
C ALA A 449 -25.47 1.71 4.92
N LYS A 450 -25.86 1.49 3.67
CA LYS A 450 -26.78 2.31 2.86
C LYS A 450 -27.77 1.40 2.14
N GLU A 451 -28.90 1.92 1.76
CA GLU A 451 -29.85 1.21 0.89
C GLU A 451 -29.17 0.86 -0.45
N GLY A 452 -29.19 -0.40 -0.81
CA GLY A 452 -28.49 -0.92 -2.02
C GLY A 452 -27.06 -1.37 -1.80
N ASP A 453 -26.46 -1.21 -0.61
CA ASP A 453 -25.13 -1.74 -0.31
C ASP A 453 -25.16 -3.28 -0.25
N VAL A 454 -24.28 -3.91 -1.01
CA VAL A 454 -24.12 -5.37 -1.06
C VAL A 454 -23.53 -5.92 0.25
N ASP A 455 -22.72 -5.11 0.92
CA ASP A 455 -22.06 -5.47 2.16
C ASP A 455 -23.00 -5.32 3.36
N VAL A 456 -23.23 -6.41 4.06
CA VAL A 456 -23.92 -6.36 5.36
C VAL A 456 -22.93 -6.14 6.49
N ARG A 457 -23.37 -5.39 7.51
CA ARG A 457 -22.54 -4.98 8.63
C ARG A 457 -23.24 -5.21 9.96
N CYS A 458 -22.43 -5.44 10.98
CA CYS A 458 -22.87 -5.37 12.37
C CYS A 458 -22.85 -3.91 12.83
N PRO A 459 -24.00 -3.28 13.10
CA PRO A 459 -24.05 -1.88 13.53
C PRO A 459 -23.56 -1.64 14.96
N ASN A 460 -23.40 -2.70 15.75
CA ASN A 460 -22.90 -2.60 17.13
C ASN A 460 -21.38 -2.34 17.16
N ALA A 461 -20.96 -1.17 16.70
CA ALA A 461 -19.53 -0.82 16.63
C ALA A 461 -18.89 -0.77 18.02
N ARG A 462 -19.59 -0.24 19.03
CA ARG A 462 -19.07 -0.01 20.39
C ARG A 462 -18.76 -1.29 21.13
N SER A 463 -19.66 -2.29 21.14
CA SER A 463 -19.59 -3.43 22.06
C SER A 463 -19.57 -4.80 21.38
N CYS A 464 -19.49 -4.87 20.04
CA CYS A 464 -19.29 -6.16 19.37
C CYS A 464 -17.88 -6.71 19.66
N PRO A 465 -17.76 -7.89 20.28
CA PRO A 465 -16.45 -8.42 20.66
C PRO A 465 -15.51 -8.67 19.47
N SER A 466 -16.03 -9.09 18.32
CA SER A 466 -15.21 -9.25 17.10
C SER A 466 -14.70 -7.92 16.59
N GLN A 467 -15.52 -6.87 16.55
CA GLN A 467 -15.08 -5.55 16.12
C GLN A 467 -14.02 -4.98 17.07
N LEU A 468 -14.21 -5.12 18.38
CA LEU A 468 -13.24 -4.68 19.38
C LEU A 468 -11.90 -5.42 19.20
N ARG A 469 -11.92 -6.74 19.06
CA ARG A 469 -10.71 -7.54 18.82
C ARG A 469 -9.95 -7.04 17.59
N GLU A 470 -10.64 -6.83 16.49
CA GLU A 470 -10.06 -6.36 15.24
C GLU A 470 -9.49 -4.94 15.38
N ARG A 471 -10.16 -4.05 16.13
CA ARG A 471 -9.64 -2.71 16.41
C ARG A 471 -8.40 -2.75 17.29
N VAL A 472 -8.39 -3.55 18.36
CA VAL A 472 -7.21 -3.73 19.22
C VAL A 472 -6.03 -4.30 18.43
N PHE A 473 -6.27 -5.28 17.56
CA PHE A 473 -5.24 -5.81 16.65
C PHE A 473 -4.72 -4.73 15.70
N HIS A 474 -5.62 -3.92 15.12
CA HIS A 474 -5.24 -2.82 14.23
C HIS A 474 -4.42 -1.73 14.94
N VAL A 475 -4.82 -1.34 16.16
CA VAL A 475 -4.08 -0.39 17.01
C VAL A 475 -2.62 -0.80 17.17
N ALA A 476 -2.36 -2.12 17.30
CA ALA A 476 -1.01 -2.66 17.44
C ALA A 476 -0.26 -2.79 16.11
N GLY A 477 -0.93 -2.63 14.98
CA GLY A 477 -0.36 -2.81 13.65
C GLY A 477 0.80 -1.86 13.34
N ARG A 478 1.68 -2.27 12.41
CA ARG A 478 2.87 -1.49 11.99
C ARG A 478 2.53 -0.11 11.46
N GLY A 479 1.39 0.04 10.81
CA GLY A 479 0.90 1.33 10.30
C GLY A 479 0.33 2.25 11.38
N ALA A 480 -0.01 1.72 12.57
CA ALA A 480 -0.54 2.45 13.71
C ALA A 480 0.55 2.58 14.81
N PHE A 481 0.34 2.10 16.02
CA PHE A 481 1.31 2.25 17.12
C PHE A 481 2.52 1.30 17.05
N ASP A 482 2.49 0.25 16.22
CA ASP A 482 3.56 -0.75 16.06
C ASP A 482 3.95 -1.42 17.40
N ILE A 483 2.95 -1.95 18.08
CA ILE A 483 3.13 -2.61 19.39
C ILE A 483 3.47 -4.08 19.15
N GLU A 484 4.76 -4.43 19.20
CA GLU A 484 5.17 -5.83 19.18
C GLU A 484 4.60 -6.59 20.40
N ALA A 485 4.40 -7.90 20.23
CA ALA A 485 3.76 -8.79 21.20
C ALA A 485 2.24 -8.60 21.37
N LEU A 486 1.60 -7.63 20.71
CA LEU A 486 0.15 -7.49 20.63
C LEU A 486 -0.35 -8.01 19.26
N GLY A 487 -0.11 -9.29 18.99
CA GLY A 487 -0.63 -9.98 17.80
C GLY A 487 -2.07 -10.44 17.98
N TRP A 488 -2.57 -11.19 16.99
CA TRP A 488 -3.96 -11.69 16.95
C TRP A 488 -4.39 -12.49 18.20
N GLU A 489 -3.55 -13.45 18.66
CA GLU A 489 -3.86 -14.22 19.87
C GLU A 489 -3.90 -13.35 21.15
N ALA A 490 -3.01 -12.33 21.23
CA ALA A 490 -3.03 -11.40 22.35
C ALA A 490 -4.28 -10.52 22.32
N ALA A 491 -4.73 -10.06 21.13
CA ALA A 491 -5.99 -9.33 21.00
C ALA A 491 -7.19 -10.18 21.45
N ILE A 492 -7.24 -11.48 21.09
CA ILE A 492 -8.25 -12.41 21.60
C ILE A 492 -8.16 -12.52 23.13
N ALA A 493 -6.97 -12.74 23.67
CA ALA A 493 -6.77 -12.89 25.12
C ALA A 493 -7.18 -11.64 25.91
N LEU A 494 -7.06 -10.45 25.32
CA LEU A 494 -7.46 -9.19 25.95
C LEU A 494 -8.96 -8.90 25.84
N THR A 495 -9.62 -9.33 24.75
CA THR A 495 -11.01 -8.92 24.44
C THR A 495 -12.03 -10.06 24.53
N GLN A 496 -11.58 -11.31 24.38
CA GLN A 496 -12.43 -12.53 24.37
C GLN A 496 -11.72 -13.70 25.04
N PRO A 497 -11.18 -13.54 26.27
CA PRO A 497 -10.55 -14.64 26.98
C PRO A 497 -11.57 -15.75 27.29
N ALA A 498 -11.07 -16.95 27.56
CA ALA A 498 -11.92 -18.00 28.13
C ALA A 498 -12.19 -17.79 29.63
N GLU A 499 -11.26 -17.16 30.32
CA GLU A 499 -11.33 -16.65 31.69
C GLU A 499 -10.48 -15.37 31.79
N PRO A 500 -10.93 -14.34 32.50
CA PRO A 500 -12.19 -14.18 33.24
C PRO A 500 -13.39 -13.92 32.29
N GLU A 501 -14.63 -14.00 32.83
CA GLU A 501 -15.85 -13.70 32.05
C GLU A 501 -15.89 -12.24 31.58
N VAL A 502 -15.43 -11.30 32.43
CA VAL A 502 -15.23 -9.91 32.00
C VAL A 502 -13.80 -9.77 31.48
N PRO A 503 -13.63 -9.46 30.18
CA PRO A 503 -12.31 -9.37 29.59
C PRO A 503 -11.51 -8.18 30.14
N PRO A 504 -10.17 -8.23 30.10
CA PRO A 504 -9.31 -7.10 30.47
C PRO A 504 -9.61 -5.83 29.68
N LEU A 505 -9.99 -5.95 28.41
CA LEU A 505 -10.39 -4.85 27.56
C LEU A 505 -11.84 -5.03 27.09
N THR A 506 -12.69 -4.08 27.46
CA THR A 506 -14.04 -3.90 26.96
C THR A 506 -14.15 -2.76 25.94
N SER A 507 -13.08 -1.98 25.80
CA SER A 507 -12.88 -0.90 24.81
C SER A 507 -11.38 -0.72 24.59
N GLU A 508 -10.99 -0.34 23.38
CA GLU A 508 -9.61 0.05 23.07
C GLU A 508 -9.11 1.26 23.86
N ALA A 509 -10.03 2.06 24.40
CA ALA A 509 -9.71 3.18 25.28
C ALA A 509 -8.84 2.76 26.48
N GLY A 510 -9.07 1.55 27.02
CA GLY A 510 -8.35 1.02 28.16
C GLY A 510 -6.97 0.43 27.87
N LEU A 511 -6.54 0.43 26.61
CA LEU A 511 -5.32 -0.29 26.22
C LEU A 511 -4.05 0.19 26.95
N PHE A 512 -3.89 1.49 27.10
CA PHE A 512 -2.72 2.10 27.74
C PHE A 512 -2.84 2.23 29.27
N ASP A 513 -4.00 1.85 29.83
CA ASP A 513 -4.23 1.81 31.27
C ASP A 513 -3.93 0.41 31.86
N LEU A 514 -3.75 -0.61 30.98
CA LEU A 514 -3.48 -1.99 31.42
C LEU A 514 -2.23 -2.07 32.29
N THR A 515 -2.33 -2.89 33.34
CA THR A 515 -1.21 -3.28 34.20
C THR A 515 -0.92 -4.78 34.06
N PRO A 516 0.29 -5.25 34.38
CA PRO A 516 0.57 -6.70 34.42
C PRO A 516 -0.41 -7.48 35.28
N GLU A 517 -0.86 -6.89 36.39
CA GLU A 517 -1.77 -7.49 37.37
C GLU A 517 -3.14 -7.80 36.78
N ASP A 518 -3.65 -6.93 35.89
CA ASP A 518 -4.92 -7.13 35.20
C ASP A 518 -4.93 -8.37 34.30
N LEU A 519 -3.74 -8.82 33.90
CA LEU A 519 -3.56 -9.96 33.00
C LEU A 519 -3.25 -11.28 33.70
N ALA A 520 -3.12 -11.28 35.03
CA ALA A 520 -2.66 -12.44 35.80
C ALA A 520 -3.60 -13.66 35.69
N GLY A 521 -4.92 -13.44 35.54
CA GLY A 521 -5.94 -14.49 35.49
C GLY A 521 -6.37 -14.89 34.08
N VAL A 522 -5.80 -14.26 33.05
CA VAL A 522 -6.26 -14.44 31.67
C VAL A 522 -5.87 -15.80 31.13
N LYS A 523 -6.88 -16.57 30.69
CA LYS A 523 -6.70 -17.88 30.07
C LYS A 523 -7.41 -17.92 28.69
N ILE A 524 -6.80 -18.64 27.78
CA ILE A 524 -7.35 -18.93 26.44
C ILE A 524 -7.60 -20.42 26.29
N ARG A 525 -8.51 -20.76 25.36
CA ARG A 525 -8.68 -22.14 24.89
C ARG A 525 -7.60 -22.43 23.86
N ARG A 526 -6.79 -23.45 24.12
CA ARG A 526 -5.76 -23.91 23.18
C ARG A 526 -6.00 -25.37 22.86
N GLU A 527 -5.94 -25.71 21.58
CA GLU A 527 -6.05 -27.09 21.13
C GLU A 527 -4.79 -27.87 21.51
N LYS A 528 -4.99 -29.03 22.11
CA LYS A 528 -3.91 -29.95 22.43
C LYS A 528 -3.33 -30.54 21.15
N LYS A 529 -2.00 -30.66 21.12
CA LYS A 529 -1.28 -31.29 20.01
C LYS A 529 -0.59 -32.55 20.49
N ALA A 530 -0.78 -33.65 19.78
CA ALA A 530 -0.03 -34.88 19.97
C ALA A 530 1.01 -35.01 18.86
N LYS A 531 2.30 -34.97 19.20
CA LYS A 531 3.41 -34.96 18.23
C LYS A 531 3.29 -33.86 17.16
N GLY A 532 2.80 -32.68 17.56
CA GLY A 532 2.61 -31.54 16.64
C GLY A 532 1.28 -31.54 15.87
N VAL A 533 0.50 -32.62 15.92
CA VAL A 533 -0.80 -32.73 15.23
C VAL A 533 -1.94 -32.34 16.17
N PRO A 534 -2.89 -31.46 15.74
CA PRO A 534 -4.07 -31.13 16.49
C PRO A 534 -4.90 -32.38 16.85
N THR A 535 -5.42 -32.44 18.09
CA THR A 535 -6.16 -33.62 18.60
C THR A 535 -7.68 -33.43 18.65
N GLY A 536 -8.17 -32.21 18.38
CA GLY A 536 -9.58 -31.85 18.59
C GLY A 536 -9.96 -31.61 20.06
N GLU A 537 -9.03 -31.89 21.01
CA GLU A 537 -9.25 -31.61 22.43
C GLU A 537 -8.69 -30.23 22.81
N TYR A 538 -9.40 -29.49 23.67
CA TYR A 538 -8.99 -28.16 24.10
C TYR A 538 -8.66 -28.15 25.59
N GLU A 539 -7.69 -27.34 25.99
CA GLU A 539 -7.36 -27.04 27.36
C GLU A 539 -7.34 -25.54 27.63
N LEU A 540 -7.60 -25.14 28.88
CA LEU A 540 -7.43 -23.75 29.30
C LEU A 540 -5.98 -23.53 29.74
N VAL A 541 -5.33 -22.57 29.06
CA VAL A 541 -3.92 -22.21 29.37
C VAL A 541 -3.80 -20.74 29.72
N PRO A 542 -2.99 -20.38 30.75
CA PRO A 542 -2.64 -18.98 30.98
C PRO A 542 -1.95 -18.42 29.73
N TYR A 543 -2.30 -17.19 29.33
CA TYR A 543 -1.71 -16.57 28.15
C TYR A 543 -0.54 -15.65 28.51
N PHE A 544 -0.78 -14.69 29.40
CA PHE A 544 0.20 -13.67 29.77
C PHE A 544 1.15 -14.11 30.90
N TYR A 545 0.79 -15.14 31.62
CA TYR A 545 1.55 -15.64 32.77
C TYR A 545 1.98 -17.08 32.56
N SER A 546 3.09 -17.46 33.22
CA SER A 546 3.50 -18.87 33.28
C SER A 546 2.50 -19.69 34.13
N LYS A 547 2.38 -21.00 33.89
CA LYS A 547 1.48 -21.89 34.66
C LYS A 547 1.80 -21.91 36.14
N GLY A 548 3.01 -21.50 36.54
CA GLY A 548 3.50 -21.65 37.88
C GLY A 548 3.74 -23.14 38.28
N THR A 549 4.36 -23.35 39.41
CA THR A 549 4.57 -24.67 40.01
C THR A 549 4.41 -24.55 41.51
N ALA A 550 4.35 -25.67 42.24
CA ALA A 550 4.30 -25.65 43.70
C ALA A 550 5.47 -24.89 44.35
N LYS A 551 6.59 -24.71 43.64
CA LYS A 551 7.79 -24.02 44.12
C LYS A 551 8.02 -22.64 43.52
N SER A 552 7.27 -22.26 42.47
CA SER A 552 7.41 -20.98 41.80
C SER A 552 6.03 -20.45 41.41
N PRO A 553 5.58 -19.31 41.93
CA PRO A 553 4.29 -18.73 41.59
C PRO A 553 4.27 -18.32 40.10
N PRO A 554 3.06 -18.16 39.52
CA PRO A 554 2.93 -17.60 38.15
C PRO A 554 3.64 -16.25 38.06
N LYS A 555 4.34 -16.03 36.96
CA LYS A 555 5.04 -14.77 36.65
C LYS A 555 4.70 -14.32 35.22
N PRO A 556 4.72 -13.01 34.94
CA PRO A 556 4.59 -12.52 33.55
C PRO A 556 5.59 -13.21 32.63
N THR A 557 5.13 -13.66 31.47
CA THR A 557 6.01 -14.24 30.43
C THR A 557 6.93 -13.16 29.84
N ALA A 558 8.00 -13.57 29.16
CA ALA A 558 8.87 -12.63 28.44
C ALA A 558 8.09 -11.81 27.40
N THR A 559 7.11 -12.44 26.73
CA THR A 559 6.22 -11.77 25.78
C THR A 559 5.36 -10.71 26.46
N THR A 560 4.86 -10.97 27.67
CA THR A 560 4.09 -10.00 28.46
C THR A 560 4.97 -8.82 28.89
N GLN A 561 6.18 -9.08 29.34
CA GLN A 561 7.13 -8.01 29.68
C GLN A 561 7.46 -7.14 28.46
N LYS A 562 7.64 -7.77 27.27
CA LYS A 562 7.83 -7.07 26.02
C LYS A 562 6.60 -6.22 25.67
N LEU A 563 5.38 -6.75 25.82
CA LEU A 563 4.13 -6.03 25.57
C LEU A 563 4.09 -4.70 26.31
N PHE A 564 4.34 -4.71 27.64
CA PHE A 564 4.30 -3.47 28.42
C PHE A 564 5.40 -2.48 28.03
N LYS A 565 6.60 -2.98 27.69
CA LYS A 565 7.66 -2.12 27.15
C LYS A 565 7.26 -1.45 25.84
N GLU A 566 6.64 -2.21 24.94
CA GLU A 566 6.17 -1.67 23.65
C GLU A 566 4.97 -0.73 23.81
N LEU A 567 4.05 -0.99 24.79
CA LEU A 567 2.98 -0.05 25.13
C LEU A 567 3.52 1.30 25.59
N GLU A 568 4.55 1.32 26.45
CA GLU A 568 5.19 2.57 26.88
C GLU A 568 5.87 3.30 25.71
N LYS A 569 6.58 2.56 24.84
CA LYS A 569 7.18 3.13 23.64
C LYS A 569 6.13 3.69 22.66
N ALA A 570 4.98 3.03 22.54
CA ALA A 570 3.88 3.45 21.66
C ALA A 570 3.31 4.82 22.05
N LYS A 571 3.34 5.21 23.32
CA LYS A 571 2.87 6.52 23.79
C LYS A 571 3.61 7.70 23.15
N SER A 572 4.85 7.51 22.73
CA SER A 572 5.68 8.54 22.09
C SER A 572 5.55 8.60 20.57
N GLN A 573 4.69 7.78 19.97
CA GLN A 573 4.49 7.78 18.52
C GLN A 573 3.92 9.12 18.02
N PRO A 574 4.23 9.55 16.77
CA PRO A 574 3.74 10.81 16.22
C PRO A 574 2.22 10.79 16.02
N LEU A 575 1.62 11.98 15.99
CA LEU A 575 0.16 12.20 15.92
C LEU A 575 -0.51 11.45 14.77
N TRP A 576 0.13 11.40 13.59
CA TRP A 576 -0.46 10.69 12.45
C TRP A 576 -0.69 9.20 12.71
N ARG A 577 0.15 8.54 13.53
CA ARG A 577 -0.03 7.14 13.91
C ARG A 577 -1.20 6.96 14.87
N VAL A 578 -1.44 7.92 15.74
CA VAL A 578 -2.64 7.97 16.60
C VAL A 578 -3.88 8.03 15.73
N LEU A 579 -3.92 8.92 14.73
CA LEU A 579 -5.03 9.03 13.79
C LEU A 579 -5.31 7.71 13.02
N VAL A 580 -4.26 7.02 12.56
CA VAL A 580 -4.41 5.70 11.92
C VAL A 580 -4.98 4.68 12.90
N ALA A 581 -4.49 4.67 14.14
CA ALA A 581 -4.93 3.74 15.18
C ALA A 581 -6.42 3.87 15.53
N LEU A 582 -7.00 5.07 15.43
CA LEU A 582 -8.41 5.32 15.68
C LEU A 582 -9.36 4.62 14.68
N SER A 583 -8.84 4.04 13.59
CA SER A 583 -9.64 3.30 12.59
C SER A 583 -10.80 4.11 11.99
N ILE A 584 -10.65 5.41 11.84
CA ILE A 584 -11.66 6.28 11.25
C ILE A 584 -11.85 5.88 9.78
N ARG A 585 -13.10 5.72 9.37
CA ARG A 585 -13.41 5.31 7.99
C ARG A 585 -12.83 6.34 7.00
N HIS A 586 -12.23 5.86 5.92
CA HIS A 586 -11.55 6.66 4.88
C HIS A 586 -10.26 7.38 5.33
N VAL A 587 -9.93 7.40 6.63
CA VAL A 587 -8.72 8.03 7.16
C VAL A 587 -7.58 7.01 7.18
N GLY A 588 -6.82 6.94 6.10
CA GLY A 588 -5.62 6.11 5.98
C GLY A 588 -4.34 6.89 6.37
N PRO A 589 -3.16 6.26 6.28
CA PRO A 589 -1.88 6.89 6.68
C PRO A 589 -1.58 8.19 5.95
N ARG A 590 -1.94 8.34 4.66
CA ARG A 590 -1.73 9.57 3.89
C ARG A 590 -2.56 10.73 4.45
N ALA A 591 -3.87 10.53 4.59
CA ALA A 591 -4.76 11.53 5.18
C ALA A 591 -4.35 11.86 6.63
N SER A 592 -3.96 10.84 7.42
CA SER A 592 -3.50 11.03 8.79
C SER A 592 -2.22 11.89 8.87
N ARG A 593 -1.25 11.67 7.98
CA ARG A 593 -0.04 12.52 7.90
C ARG A 593 -0.37 13.93 7.50
N ALA A 594 -1.21 14.11 6.46
CA ALA A 594 -1.62 15.42 6.00
C ALA A 594 -2.35 16.20 7.09
N LEU A 595 -3.26 15.56 7.84
CA LEU A 595 -3.96 16.16 8.97
C LEU A 595 -3.02 16.51 10.12
N ALA A 596 -2.11 15.60 10.50
CA ALA A 596 -1.12 15.86 11.54
C ALA A 596 -0.19 17.03 11.18
N GLN A 597 0.26 17.08 9.93
CA GLN A 597 1.10 18.16 9.42
C GLN A 597 0.35 19.50 9.37
N ALA A 598 -0.91 19.50 8.91
CA ALA A 598 -1.71 20.72 8.78
C ALA A 598 -2.11 21.31 10.15
N PHE A 599 -2.52 20.47 11.07
CA PHE A 599 -3.10 20.92 12.34
C PHE A 599 -2.14 20.77 13.54
N GLY A 600 -1.21 19.85 13.53
CA GLY A 600 -0.18 19.63 14.54
C GLY A 600 -0.69 19.03 15.86
N SER A 601 -2.00 19.04 16.15
CA SER A 601 -2.56 18.46 17.38
C SER A 601 -3.96 17.89 17.17
N MET A 602 -4.31 16.88 17.96
CA MET A 602 -5.63 16.23 17.96
C MET A 602 -6.75 17.25 18.26
N ASP A 603 -6.52 18.14 19.20
CA ASP A 603 -7.52 19.16 19.57
C ASP A 603 -7.83 20.11 18.42
N ARG A 604 -6.83 20.50 17.64
CA ARG A 604 -7.04 21.36 16.46
C ARG A 604 -7.76 20.60 15.35
N ILE A 605 -7.45 19.33 15.11
CA ILE A 605 -8.17 18.49 14.14
C ILE A 605 -9.65 18.37 14.56
N ARG A 606 -9.91 18.12 15.83
CA ARG A 606 -11.25 18.01 16.39
C ARG A 606 -12.04 19.32 16.27
N ALA A 607 -11.40 20.47 16.54
CA ALA A 607 -12.01 21.80 16.49
C ALA A 607 -12.19 22.34 15.08
N ALA A 608 -11.45 21.87 14.08
CA ALA A 608 -11.52 22.32 12.70
C ALA A 608 -12.91 22.12 12.10
N SER A 609 -13.36 23.03 11.23
CA SER A 609 -14.58 22.86 10.46
C SER A 609 -14.41 21.76 9.40
N GLU A 610 -15.54 21.23 8.89
CA GLU A 610 -15.52 20.25 7.80
C GLU A 610 -14.83 20.83 6.55
N ASP A 611 -15.08 22.12 6.26
CA ASP A 611 -14.43 22.82 5.15
C ASP A 611 -12.92 22.96 5.35
N ASP A 612 -12.44 23.27 6.56
CA ASP A 612 -11.00 23.35 6.84
C ASP A 612 -10.32 21.98 6.66
N LEU A 613 -10.96 20.92 7.13
CA LEU A 613 -10.49 19.56 6.95
C LEU A 613 -10.46 19.16 5.47
N ALA A 614 -11.50 19.47 4.71
CA ALA A 614 -11.61 19.13 3.29
C ALA A 614 -10.61 19.90 2.41
N HIS A 615 -10.08 21.04 2.88
CA HIS A 615 -9.06 21.82 2.18
C HIS A 615 -7.63 21.31 2.37
N VAL A 616 -7.41 20.36 3.26
CA VAL A 616 -6.08 19.71 3.42
C VAL A 616 -5.81 18.83 2.20
N ASP A 617 -4.63 18.97 1.59
CA ASP A 617 -4.24 18.14 0.44
C ASP A 617 -4.26 16.65 0.80
N GLY A 618 -4.95 15.84 0.00
CA GLY A 618 -5.20 14.42 0.30
C GLY A 618 -6.32 14.14 1.30
N VAL A 619 -7.09 15.17 1.72
CA VAL A 619 -8.29 15.04 2.58
C VAL A 619 -9.47 15.67 1.84
N GLY A 620 -10.24 14.87 1.16
CA GLY A 620 -11.44 15.35 0.45
C GLY A 620 -12.68 15.48 1.37
N PRO A 621 -13.82 16.00 0.84
CA PRO A 621 -15.07 16.15 1.60
C PRO A 621 -15.54 14.88 2.30
N THR A 622 -15.40 13.71 1.64
CA THR A 622 -15.79 12.41 2.20
C THR A 622 -14.99 12.06 3.46
N ILE A 623 -13.69 12.36 3.47
CA ILE A 623 -12.83 12.13 4.64
C ILE A 623 -13.16 13.12 5.75
N ALA A 624 -13.37 14.40 5.40
CA ALA A 624 -13.72 15.45 6.34
C ALA A 624 -15.06 15.14 7.04
N ALA A 625 -16.07 14.75 6.29
CA ALA A 625 -17.37 14.33 6.83
C ALA A 625 -17.22 13.11 7.76
N ALA A 626 -16.46 12.08 7.35
CA ALA A 626 -16.21 10.90 8.17
C ALA A 626 -15.48 11.21 9.49
N LEU A 627 -14.55 12.16 9.48
CA LEU A 627 -13.89 12.67 10.70
C LEU A 627 -14.90 13.34 11.63
N LYS A 628 -15.75 14.25 11.12
CA LYS A 628 -16.76 14.96 11.93
C LYS A 628 -17.80 14.00 12.51
N GLU A 629 -18.27 13.04 11.72
CA GLU A 629 -19.16 11.96 12.18
C GLU A 629 -18.51 11.14 13.31
N TRP A 630 -17.24 10.76 13.15
CA TRP A 630 -16.51 10.00 14.13
C TRP A 630 -16.32 10.78 15.45
N PHE A 631 -15.97 12.06 15.39
CA PHE A 631 -15.82 12.92 16.56
C PHE A 631 -17.17 13.29 17.23
N ALA A 632 -18.30 13.02 16.60
CA ALA A 632 -19.61 13.25 17.20
C ALA A 632 -20.03 12.15 18.19
N GLU A 633 -19.33 11.02 18.22
CA GLU A 633 -19.64 9.87 19.07
C GLU A 633 -18.91 9.96 20.42
N ASP A 634 -19.63 9.99 21.54
CA ASP A 634 -19.06 10.12 22.89
C ASP A 634 -18.02 9.03 23.23
N TRP A 635 -18.27 7.78 22.79
CA TRP A 635 -17.35 6.69 23.10
C TRP A 635 -16.04 6.75 22.29
N HIS A 636 -16.03 7.43 21.14
CA HIS A 636 -14.83 7.73 20.38
C HIS A 636 -13.99 8.79 21.10
N LEU A 637 -14.66 9.80 21.66
CA LEU A 637 -13.99 10.83 22.45
C LEU A 637 -13.35 10.25 23.70
N ASP A 638 -14.02 9.28 24.38
CA ASP A 638 -13.46 8.55 25.51
C ASP A 638 -12.15 7.84 25.17
N ILE A 639 -12.01 7.30 23.93
CA ILE A 639 -10.75 6.70 23.48
C ILE A 639 -9.63 7.73 23.47
N ILE A 640 -9.85 8.90 22.86
CA ILE A 640 -8.85 9.96 22.78
C ILE A 640 -8.49 10.47 24.17
N ASP A 641 -9.49 10.79 24.96
CA ASP A 641 -9.30 11.39 26.28
C ASP A 641 -8.55 10.42 27.24
N ARG A 642 -8.85 9.12 27.20
CA ARG A 642 -8.15 8.12 28.00
C ARG A 642 -6.74 7.86 27.51
N TRP A 643 -6.52 7.80 26.19
CA TRP A 643 -5.18 7.68 25.63
C TRP A 643 -4.32 8.89 25.98
N ALA A 644 -4.87 10.11 25.91
CA ALA A 644 -4.20 11.34 26.34
C ALA A 644 -3.85 11.31 27.84
N ALA A 645 -4.81 10.90 28.69
CA ALA A 645 -4.61 10.79 30.13
C ALA A 645 -3.54 9.74 30.49
N ALA A 646 -3.45 8.64 29.72
CA ALA A 646 -2.43 7.62 29.85
C ALA A 646 -1.04 8.05 29.32
N GLY A 647 -0.90 9.24 28.73
CA GLY A 647 0.36 9.81 28.25
C GLY A 647 0.67 9.57 26.79
N VAL A 648 -0.33 9.15 25.98
CA VAL A 648 -0.17 9.08 24.52
C VAL A 648 -0.02 10.49 23.94
N ARG A 649 0.96 10.70 23.07
CA ARG A 649 1.23 11.99 22.42
C ARG A 649 0.08 12.38 21.50
N MET A 650 -0.60 13.49 21.82
CA MET A 650 -1.71 14.04 21.03
C MET A 650 -1.33 15.30 20.25
N GLU A 651 -0.05 15.68 20.29
CA GLU A 651 0.50 16.84 19.60
C GLU A 651 1.92 16.53 19.16
N ASP A 652 2.24 16.83 17.91
CA ASP A 652 3.61 16.69 17.41
C ASP A 652 4.47 17.88 17.85
N GLU A 653 5.74 17.62 18.18
CA GLU A 653 6.70 18.66 18.49
C GLU A 653 6.87 19.54 17.26
N ARG A 654 6.61 20.82 17.42
CA ARG A 654 6.89 21.81 16.39
C ARG A 654 8.36 22.18 16.49
N ASP A 655 9.02 22.20 15.35
CA ASP A 655 10.34 22.80 15.27
C ASP A 655 10.18 24.33 15.38
N GLU A 656 10.25 24.83 16.61
CA GLU A 656 10.18 26.28 16.91
C GLU A 656 11.44 27.03 16.41
N SER A 657 12.45 26.33 15.89
CA SER A 657 13.67 26.93 15.40
C SER A 657 13.50 27.66 14.06
N MET A 658 12.47 27.37 13.29
CA MET A 658 12.16 28.07 12.03
C MET A 658 11.12 29.17 12.23
N PRO A 659 11.42 30.41 11.81
CA PRO A 659 10.47 31.51 11.89
C PRO A 659 9.26 31.26 10.98
N ARG A 660 8.07 31.41 11.51
CA ARG A 660 6.80 31.23 10.79
C ARG A 660 6.44 32.45 9.94
N THR A 661 7.30 32.74 8.99
CA THR A 661 7.20 33.93 8.13
C THR A 661 5.97 33.93 7.22
N LEU A 662 5.36 32.76 6.98
CA LEU A 662 4.23 32.58 6.06
C LEU A 662 2.90 32.23 6.77
N GLU A 663 2.80 32.41 8.09
CA GLU A 663 1.57 32.05 8.82
C GLU A 663 0.36 32.81 8.27
N GLY A 664 -0.72 32.05 7.96
CA GLY A 664 -1.95 32.59 7.38
C GLY A 664 -1.90 32.89 5.87
N LEU A 665 -0.76 32.69 5.20
CA LEU A 665 -0.62 32.94 3.77
C LEU A 665 -0.84 31.66 2.96
N THR A 666 -1.53 31.79 1.83
CA THR A 666 -1.69 30.74 0.83
C THR A 666 -0.78 31.03 -0.36
N VAL A 667 0.18 30.15 -0.64
CA VAL A 667 1.13 30.31 -1.74
C VAL A 667 0.94 29.18 -2.76
N VAL A 668 0.91 29.53 -4.04
CA VAL A 668 0.84 28.58 -5.16
C VAL A 668 2.18 28.61 -5.91
N VAL A 669 2.78 27.43 -6.10
CA VAL A 669 4.00 27.29 -6.91
C VAL A 669 3.63 26.68 -8.26
N THR A 670 4.09 27.28 -9.36
CA THR A 670 3.83 26.82 -10.74
C THR A 670 5.07 26.99 -11.62
N GLY A 671 5.20 26.15 -12.63
CA GLY A 671 6.42 26.11 -13.45
C GLY A 671 7.57 25.36 -12.78
N SER A 672 8.77 25.42 -13.36
CA SER A 672 9.99 24.82 -12.84
C SER A 672 10.88 25.89 -12.23
N LEU A 673 11.24 25.73 -10.97
CA LEU A 673 12.19 26.59 -10.26
C LEU A 673 13.59 25.99 -10.40
N PRO A 674 14.65 26.82 -10.62
CA PRO A 674 16.02 26.32 -10.78
C PRO A 674 16.59 25.57 -9.58
N ASN A 675 16.24 25.99 -8.34
CA ASN A 675 16.83 25.46 -7.11
C ASN A 675 15.81 24.86 -6.13
N PHE A 676 14.56 24.72 -6.54
CA PHE A 676 13.51 24.04 -5.78
C PHE A 676 12.76 23.08 -6.68
N SER A 677 12.66 21.82 -6.30
CA SER A 677 11.60 20.97 -6.78
C SER A 677 10.24 21.50 -6.30
N ARG A 678 9.14 21.05 -6.92
CA ARG A 678 7.79 21.43 -6.47
C ARG A 678 7.51 21.03 -5.03
N ASP A 679 8.05 19.89 -4.62
CA ASP A 679 7.82 19.36 -3.28
C ASP A 679 8.68 20.06 -2.24
N GLU A 680 9.94 20.38 -2.55
CA GLU A 680 10.78 21.22 -1.70
C GLU A 680 10.20 22.63 -1.50
N ALA A 681 9.65 23.22 -2.56
CA ALA A 681 8.98 24.53 -2.45
C ALA A 681 7.72 24.46 -1.57
N LYS A 682 6.89 23.39 -1.72
CA LYS A 682 5.75 23.15 -0.85
C LYS A 682 6.18 22.95 0.61
N GLU A 683 7.18 22.12 0.82
CA GLU A 683 7.72 21.84 2.15
C GLU A 683 8.28 23.12 2.80
N ALA A 684 9.02 23.95 2.07
CA ALA A 684 9.53 25.23 2.55
C ALA A 684 8.40 26.19 2.98
N ILE A 685 7.27 26.20 2.26
CA ILE A 685 6.07 26.97 2.62
C ILE A 685 5.45 26.44 3.92
N LEU A 686 5.25 25.12 4.01
CA LEU A 686 4.63 24.47 5.15
C LEU A 686 5.46 24.62 6.43
N LEU A 687 6.79 24.43 6.34
CA LEU A 687 7.73 24.61 7.46
C LEU A 687 7.66 26.02 8.05
N ARG A 688 7.33 27.02 7.23
CA ARG A 688 7.19 28.41 7.65
C ARG A 688 5.75 28.82 8.01
N GLY A 689 4.84 27.84 8.16
CA GLY A 689 3.47 28.05 8.60
C GLY A 689 2.52 28.54 7.50
N GLY A 690 2.97 28.58 6.24
CA GLY A 690 2.12 28.91 5.09
C GLY A 690 1.32 27.75 4.59
N LYS A 691 0.33 27.99 3.73
CA LYS A 691 -0.46 27.00 3.02
C LYS A 691 0.00 26.90 1.57
N ALA A 692 0.53 25.74 1.17
CA ALA A 692 0.85 25.46 -0.22
C ALA A 692 -0.43 24.95 -0.94
N SER A 693 -0.89 25.65 -2.00
CA SER A 693 -2.09 25.29 -2.75
C SER A 693 -1.74 24.85 -4.18
N GLY A 694 -2.44 23.82 -4.64
CA GLY A 694 -2.33 23.33 -6.02
C GLY A 694 -3.06 24.17 -7.06
N SER A 695 -3.96 25.10 -6.66
CA SER A 695 -4.78 25.91 -7.56
C SER A 695 -4.81 27.38 -7.13
N VAL A 696 -4.88 28.28 -8.11
CA VAL A 696 -5.00 29.73 -7.89
C VAL A 696 -6.46 30.10 -7.66
N SER A 697 -6.76 30.79 -6.56
CA SER A 697 -8.09 31.27 -6.19
C SER A 697 -8.01 32.69 -5.58
N LYS A 698 -9.14 33.30 -5.28
CA LYS A 698 -9.19 34.62 -4.61
C LYS A 698 -8.54 34.62 -3.22
N ASN A 699 -8.36 33.44 -2.61
CA ASN A 699 -7.73 33.27 -1.31
C ASN A 699 -6.20 33.02 -1.42
N THR A 700 -5.64 33.02 -2.64
CA THR A 700 -4.20 32.87 -2.85
C THR A 700 -3.51 34.19 -2.56
N SER A 701 -2.54 34.17 -1.65
CA SER A 701 -1.77 35.37 -1.24
C SER A 701 -0.63 35.70 -2.21
N TYR A 702 0.07 34.66 -2.70
CA TYR A 702 1.19 34.78 -3.63
C TYR A 702 1.20 33.63 -4.63
N VAL A 703 1.67 33.88 -5.85
CA VAL A 703 1.99 32.86 -6.83
C VAL A 703 3.47 32.93 -7.14
N VAL A 704 4.18 31.82 -6.97
CA VAL A 704 5.57 31.66 -7.35
C VAL A 704 5.62 31.04 -8.73
N ALA A 705 6.14 31.75 -9.72
CA ALA A 705 6.16 31.34 -11.12
C ALA A 705 7.60 31.10 -11.59
N GLY A 706 7.91 29.84 -11.90
CA GLY A 706 9.14 29.44 -12.56
C GLY A 706 8.99 29.35 -14.08
N GLU A 707 9.97 28.73 -14.77
CA GLU A 707 9.89 28.52 -16.21
C GLU A 707 8.68 27.67 -16.58
N SER A 708 7.98 28.07 -17.66
CA SER A 708 6.77 27.38 -18.16
C SER A 708 5.60 27.33 -17.16
N ALA A 709 5.33 28.43 -16.47
CA ALA A 709 4.31 28.53 -15.41
C ALA A 709 2.84 28.23 -15.85
N GLY A 710 2.52 28.33 -17.15
CA GLY A 710 1.23 27.93 -17.74
C GLY A 710 0.01 28.71 -17.21
N SER A 711 -1.18 28.15 -17.37
CA SER A 711 -2.48 28.78 -17.07
C SER A 711 -2.67 29.28 -15.63
N LYS A 712 -1.85 28.85 -14.69
CA LYS A 712 -1.92 29.34 -13.28
C LYS A 712 -1.34 30.76 -13.17
N LEU A 713 -0.34 31.10 -13.97
CA LEU A 713 0.20 32.45 -14.04
C LEU A 713 -0.85 33.40 -14.62
N ASP A 714 -1.48 33.05 -15.75
CA ASP A 714 -2.53 33.85 -16.37
C ASP A 714 -3.69 34.12 -15.39
N LYS A 715 -4.04 33.09 -14.59
CA LYS A 715 -5.10 33.21 -13.60
C LYS A 715 -4.71 34.07 -12.41
N ALA A 716 -3.44 34.08 -11.99
CA ALA A 716 -2.95 34.97 -10.96
C ALA A 716 -3.01 36.42 -11.39
N GLU A 717 -2.60 36.73 -12.63
CA GLU A 717 -2.68 38.06 -13.22
C GLU A 717 -4.13 38.54 -13.35
N GLN A 718 -5.06 37.67 -13.79
CA GLN A 718 -6.49 37.97 -13.87
C GLN A 718 -7.11 38.30 -12.49
N LEU A 719 -6.63 37.68 -11.43
CA LEU A 719 -7.11 37.90 -10.07
C LEU A 719 -6.33 38.99 -9.32
N GLY A 720 -5.30 39.60 -9.93
CA GLY A 720 -4.47 40.61 -9.33
C GLY A 720 -3.61 40.11 -8.16
N ILE A 721 -3.27 38.81 -8.18
CA ILE A 721 -2.47 38.19 -7.12
C ILE A 721 -0.97 38.43 -7.39
N PRO A 722 -0.17 38.88 -6.38
CA PRO A 722 1.26 39.07 -6.55
C PRO A 722 1.98 37.83 -7.06
N VAL A 723 2.77 37.97 -8.11
CA VAL A 723 3.57 36.90 -8.71
C VAL A 723 5.03 37.14 -8.36
N LEU A 724 5.70 36.14 -7.84
CA LEU A 724 7.10 36.13 -7.44
C LEU A 724 7.87 35.15 -8.35
N ASP A 725 9.11 35.47 -8.65
CA ASP A 725 10.11 34.54 -9.16
C ASP A 725 10.74 33.74 -8.01
N GLU A 726 11.75 32.92 -8.29
CA GLU A 726 12.41 32.10 -7.26
C GLU A 726 13.15 32.98 -6.21
N ASP A 727 13.75 34.11 -6.61
CA ASP A 727 14.42 34.98 -5.67
C ASP A 727 13.43 35.71 -4.77
N GLY A 728 12.31 36.17 -5.31
CA GLY A 728 11.20 36.70 -4.54
C GLY A 728 10.60 35.64 -3.59
N PHE A 729 10.53 34.37 -4.02
CA PHE A 729 10.11 33.29 -3.16
C PHE A 729 11.05 33.06 -1.97
N ARG A 730 12.37 33.10 -2.17
CA ARG A 730 13.35 33.02 -1.08
C ARG A 730 13.21 34.17 -0.09
N GLN A 731 13.04 35.38 -0.60
CA GLN A 731 12.82 36.56 0.25
C GLN A 731 11.52 36.40 1.06
N LEU A 732 10.48 35.89 0.45
CA LEU A 732 9.19 35.57 1.11
C LEU A 732 9.36 34.51 2.22
N LEU A 733 10.15 33.47 1.95
CA LEU A 733 10.43 32.41 2.91
C LEU A 733 11.20 32.94 4.13
N ASP A 734 12.15 33.85 3.92
CA ASP A 734 13.04 34.33 4.98
C ASP A 734 12.45 35.49 5.80
N GLY A 735 11.74 36.42 5.19
CA GLY A 735 11.23 37.62 5.83
C GLY A 735 9.71 37.80 5.83
N GLY A 736 8.98 36.91 5.20
CA GLY A 736 7.52 37.01 5.08
C GLY A 736 7.07 38.17 4.17
N PRO A 737 5.76 38.50 4.19
CA PRO A 737 5.20 39.57 3.33
C PRO A 737 5.75 40.96 3.63
N ALA A 738 6.35 41.18 4.80
CA ALA A 738 6.94 42.48 5.19
C ALA A 738 8.10 42.91 4.27
N VAL A 739 8.76 41.95 3.59
CA VAL A 739 9.88 42.26 2.64
C VAL A 739 9.38 42.97 1.38
N PHE A 740 8.07 42.81 1.04
CA PHE A 740 7.44 43.44 -0.13
C PHE A 740 6.59 44.66 0.22
N ALA A 741 6.54 45.04 1.52
CA ALA A 741 5.89 46.27 1.94
C ALA A 741 6.78 47.47 1.56
N ASP A 742 6.25 48.40 0.76
CA ASP A 742 6.95 49.56 0.25
C ASP A 742 7.50 50.41 1.43
N PRO A 743 8.80 50.72 1.53
CA PRO A 743 9.36 51.55 2.62
C PRO A 743 8.84 52.98 2.61
N ALA A 744 8.00 53.37 1.62
CA ALA A 744 7.41 54.72 1.53
C ALA A 744 6.10 54.89 2.34
N ALA A 745 5.49 53.81 2.87
CA ALA A 745 4.25 53.88 3.64
C ALA A 745 4.48 54.10 5.15
N SER A 746 5.72 54.16 5.64
CA SER A 746 6.01 54.37 7.07
C SER A 746 6.55 55.79 7.39
N ARG A 747 6.22 56.79 6.58
CA ARG A 747 6.47 58.18 6.89
C ARG A 747 5.13 58.94 6.89
N THR A 748 4.43 58.91 7.99
CA THR A 748 3.46 59.93 8.39
C THR A 748 3.64 60.21 9.87
N ASP A 749 4.20 61.40 10.07
CA ASP A 749 3.89 62.40 11.05
C ASP A 749 4.22 62.08 12.53
N GLU A 750 5.49 62.37 12.85
CA GLU A 750 5.80 63.03 14.12
C GLU A 750 5.37 64.52 13.95
N ASP A 751 4.16 64.82 14.37
CA ASP A 751 3.86 66.14 14.98
C ASP A 751 2.53 65.99 15.77
N GLY A 752 2.65 66.35 17.06
CA GLY A 752 1.62 66.17 18.06
C GLY A 752 0.32 66.96 17.81
N ASN A 753 -0.75 66.41 18.21
CA ASN A 753 -1.76 67.08 19.05
C ASN A 753 -2.72 66.06 19.71
N GLU A 754 -2.75 66.10 21.03
CA GLU A 754 -3.82 65.52 21.85
C GLU A 754 -5.11 66.26 21.57
N GLU A 755 -6.17 65.59 21.16
CA GLU A 755 -7.49 66.03 21.52
C GLU A 755 -8.45 64.80 21.63
N ALA A 756 -8.98 64.64 22.81
CA ALA A 756 -9.88 63.64 23.24
C ALA A 756 -11.28 63.83 22.59
N ALA A 757 -11.92 62.78 22.17
CA ALA A 757 -13.36 62.73 22.00
C ALA A 757 -13.91 61.34 22.39
N VAL A 758 -14.76 61.36 23.34
CA VAL A 758 -15.52 60.34 24.06
C VAL A 758 -16.63 59.72 23.15
N PRO A 759 -17.12 58.51 23.42
CA PRO A 759 -18.00 57.75 22.52
C PRO A 759 -19.46 58.15 22.65
N ALA A 760 -20.22 58.04 21.57
CA ALA A 760 -21.66 58.13 21.58
C ALA A 760 -22.34 56.78 21.37
N ALA A 761 -23.23 56.53 22.26
CA ALA A 761 -24.04 55.35 22.46
C ALA A 761 -25.20 55.20 21.46
N ALA A 762 -25.59 53.95 21.30
CA ALA A 762 -26.93 53.39 21.22
C ALA A 762 -28.05 54.17 20.49
N GLY A 763 -28.72 53.50 19.58
CA GLY A 763 -30.06 53.80 19.08
C GLY A 763 -30.72 52.48 18.67
N GLU A 764 -31.57 51.97 19.59
CA GLU A 764 -32.62 51.01 19.31
C GLU A 764 -33.65 51.64 18.38
N ASP A 765 -34.24 50.85 17.49
CA ASP A 765 -35.69 50.83 17.25
C ASP A 765 -36.07 49.69 16.28
N THR A 766 -36.72 48.70 16.81
CA THR A 766 -38.11 48.20 16.67
C THR A 766 -38.65 47.89 15.27
N VAL A 767 -38.93 46.58 15.08
CA VAL A 767 -40.17 45.88 14.68
C VAL A 767 -40.90 46.37 13.42
N GLU A 768 -41.08 45.48 12.46
CA GLU A 768 -42.43 45.05 12.03
C GLU A 768 -42.35 43.83 11.08
N GLU A 769 -43.15 42.84 11.44
CA GLU A 769 -43.76 41.74 10.73
C GLU A 769 -44.22 42.09 9.31
N ASN A 770 -44.10 41.15 8.36
CA ASN A 770 -45.21 40.43 7.72
C ASN A 770 -44.82 39.74 6.42
N ALA A 771 -45.31 38.55 6.36
CA ALA A 771 -45.65 37.60 5.31
C ALA A 771 -44.71 36.44 5.06
#